data_b2897950fc366243a079c37c1f30cee3
#
_entry.id   b2897950fc366243a079c37c1f30cee3
#
_cell.length_a   1.000
_cell.length_b   1.000
_cell.length_c   1.000
_cell.angle_alpha   90.00
_cell.angle_beta   90.00
_cell.angle_gamma   90.00
#
_symmetry.space_group_name_H-M   'P 1'
#
loop_
_entity.id
_entity.type
_entity.pdbx_description
1 polymer ?
#
loop_
_entity_poly.entity_id
_entity_poly.type
_entity_poly.pdbx_seq_one_letter_code
_entity_poly.pdbx_strand_id
1 'polypeptide(L)'
;MLSPILFALAAAATPDTVAVQTAVVTEPYALLAPYQTEERNFNGKTFDLKDALADNERLATADVPTPLTLRKGDALGGGDYAALRVIKFSLTAERFTKVKLDVKTLANHKVFIDGTDQTGKDILLEPGKKTVTMLALTKKEDKDSFNVSIIGEHAAALTVNAEGKHPYTMADMSLGENIYSVSLSRKGTYLLTSYYSTKPDGSGVYRTVLTETKSGKELRRVEGVPTWKWLANREAFYFTRNAAKGKELVTFDPATGREEIMAQGLPEGSYTLSPNEDYIIINKSTNGDNDKTPSLKRLRQPDDRMPGWRSRNSLYKYDFKTHAMTRLTFGEQSVWLNDISSDGRSLLLSFNRFDPTKAPFDRKTLVRMDVATAKVDTLLCDTTFISNAKFTPDGTALLISASPAAFGGIGAEVKAGQTPQAFDYRLFLYDIAAKKATPLLPGFAPSVGSYLWAKGDGNIYFKATDGCNESLFRLNPKTLRVEKIQLPVSVVESFSISSDERTPRLAFKGQTGERSREMFLCTLSSATPKCTRIGEVNFDRIAAEAAIGTCHDWAFKSSRGDSINGFYFLPPNFDAAKKYPLLVYYYGGCTPTTKQLEFIYPLQVFAAQGYVVYVCEPSGCIGYGQEFAARHVGTWGKESGDDIIEGTKTFLAEHPYVDAKRVGCMGASYGGFMTQYLQTRTDIFAAAVSHAGISNIASYWGGGYWGYSYGECAQYGSYPWNNPDMYVKQSPLFNADKIHTPLLLLHGTVDTNVPTTESQQLFNALRILGREVSYVQVDGENHVIGNFKKRMTWQNVIFAWFAKYLKGEPEWWNELYPENK
;
A
#
# COMPACT_ATOMS: atom_id res chain seq x y z
N MET A 1 50.31 -13.18 -32.22
CA MET A 1 50.61 -11.86 -31.67
C MET A 1 49.72 -11.69 -30.48
N LEU A 2 50.29 -11.80 -29.28
CA LEU A 2 49.57 -11.59 -28.01
C LEU A 2 49.57 -10.09 -27.69
N SER A 3 48.40 -9.47 -27.67
CA SER A 3 48.23 -8.09 -27.20
C SER A 3 48.24 -8.07 -25.66
N PRO A 4 48.99 -7.19 -25.02
CA PRO A 4 48.94 -7.06 -23.56
C PRO A 4 47.67 -6.33 -23.16
N ILE A 5 46.87 -6.98 -22.32
CA ILE A 5 45.77 -6.33 -21.60
C ILE A 5 46.39 -5.45 -20.52
N LEU A 6 46.35 -4.13 -20.71
CA LEU A 6 46.66 -3.15 -19.67
C LEU A 6 45.55 -3.21 -18.59
N PHE A 7 45.86 -3.79 -17.44
CA PHE A 7 45.09 -3.54 -16.22
C PHE A 7 45.41 -2.12 -15.75
N ALA A 8 44.46 -1.20 -15.96
CA ALA A 8 44.48 0.06 -15.24
C ALA A 8 44.18 -0.23 -13.77
N LEU A 9 45.18 -0.20 -12.91
CA LEU A 9 44.95 -0.07 -11.47
C LEU A 9 44.23 1.27 -11.27
N ALA A 10 42.95 1.21 -10.88
CA ALA A 10 42.27 2.36 -10.34
C ALA A 10 43.03 2.77 -9.07
N ALA A 11 43.67 3.94 -9.08
CA ALA A 11 44.23 4.53 -7.87
C ALA A 11 43.07 4.68 -6.87
N ALA A 12 43.19 4.06 -5.70
CA ALA A 12 42.26 4.25 -4.61
C ALA A 12 42.23 5.75 -4.30
N ALA A 13 41.07 6.36 -4.48
CA ALA A 13 40.86 7.77 -4.13
C ALA A 13 41.19 7.93 -2.63
N THR A 14 41.91 8.99 -2.28
CA THR A 14 42.08 9.32 -0.86
C THR A 14 40.72 9.64 -0.28
N PRO A 15 40.37 9.01 0.87
CA PRO A 15 39.05 9.23 1.46
C PRO A 15 38.86 10.70 1.86
N ASP A 16 37.75 11.27 1.50
CA ASP A 16 37.38 12.63 1.90
C ASP A 16 37.17 12.67 3.42
N THR A 17 37.48 13.85 3.99
CA THR A 17 37.27 14.10 5.43
C THR A 17 36.44 15.36 5.64
N VAL A 18 35.31 15.23 6.33
CA VAL A 18 34.44 16.34 6.70
C VAL A 18 34.38 16.46 8.22
N ALA A 19 34.74 17.64 8.77
CA ALA A 19 34.66 17.89 10.19
C ALA A 19 33.25 18.34 10.61
N VAL A 20 32.73 17.79 11.70
CA VAL A 20 31.49 18.26 12.33
C VAL A 20 31.81 19.57 13.09
N GLN A 21 31.35 20.70 12.54
CA GLN A 21 31.65 22.01 13.12
C GLN A 21 30.83 22.34 14.36
N THR A 22 29.58 21.89 14.36
CA THR A 22 28.62 22.15 15.45
C THR A 22 27.76 20.90 15.72
N ALA A 23 27.34 20.76 16.98
CA ALA A 23 26.39 19.76 17.43
C ALA A 23 25.50 20.35 18.54
N VAL A 24 24.43 19.68 18.88
CA VAL A 24 23.63 19.97 20.05
C VAL A 24 24.04 19.02 21.16
N VAL A 25 24.17 19.52 22.39
CA VAL A 25 24.57 18.72 23.56
C VAL A 25 23.67 19.00 24.75
N THR A 26 23.44 17.99 25.59
CA THR A 26 22.79 18.17 26.90
C THR A 26 23.76 18.77 27.90
N GLU A 27 23.20 19.41 28.96
CA GLU A 27 23.94 19.62 30.22
C GLU A 27 24.54 18.26 30.66
N PRO A 28 25.69 18.28 31.36
CA PRO A 28 26.29 17.07 31.85
C PRO A 28 25.44 16.43 32.94
N TYR A 29 25.07 15.16 32.73
CA TYR A 29 24.40 14.35 33.73
C TYR A 29 25.47 13.78 34.68
N ALA A 30 25.54 14.21 35.92
CA ALA A 30 26.46 13.64 36.88
C ALA A 30 26.14 12.16 37.17
N LEU A 31 27.12 11.28 37.00
CA LEU A 31 27.01 9.86 37.32
C LEU A 31 27.71 9.61 38.66
N LEU A 32 26.94 9.18 39.62
CA LEU A 32 27.45 8.80 40.92
C LEU A 32 27.94 7.33 40.85
N ALA A 33 29.08 7.06 41.56
CA ALA A 33 29.51 5.69 41.70
C ALA A 33 28.50 4.90 42.57
N PRO A 34 28.14 3.67 42.18
CA PRO A 34 27.29 2.84 43.02
C PRO A 34 28.03 2.41 44.30
N TYR A 35 27.31 1.88 45.26
CA TYR A 35 27.88 1.31 46.48
C TYR A 35 28.63 0.01 46.17
N GLN A 36 29.72 -0.26 46.92
CA GLN A 36 30.56 -1.47 46.80
C GLN A 36 31.26 -1.66 45.44
N THR A 37 31.75 -0.61 44.83
CA THR A 37 32.48 -0.63 43.56
C THR A 37 33.76 -1.46 43.57
N GLU A 38 34.37 -1.65 44.73
CA GLU A 38 35.58 -2.46 44.92
C GLU A 38 35.32 -3.97 44.91
N GLU A 39 34.04 -4.37 45.04
CA GLU A 39 33.67 -5.76 45.09
C GLU A 39 33.42 -6.32 43.66
N ARG A 40 33.56 -7.64 43.51
CA ARG A 40 33.13 -8.31 42.31
C ARG A 40 31.65 -8.68 42.40
N ASN A 41 30.91 -8.45 41.33
CA ASN A 41 29.55 -8.89 41.23
C ASN A 41 29.44 -10.43 41.17
N PHE A 42 28.21 -10.95 41.17
CA PHE A 42 27.91 -12.39 41.09
C PHE A 42 28.58 -13.10 39.91
N ASN A 43 28.84 -12.40 38.82
CA ASN A 43 29.52 -12.91 37.61
C ASN A 43 31.05 -12.72 37.66
N GLY A 44 31.60 -12.30 38.79
CA GLY A 44 33.03 -12.09 38.98
C GLY A 44 33.59 -10.83 38.33
N LYS A 45 32.74 -9.90 37.84
CA LYS A 45 33.15 -8.62 37.26
C LYS A 45 33.23 -7.50 38.30
N THR A 46 34.25 -6.68 38.22
CA THR A 46 34.37 -5.42 38.90
C THR A 46 33.50 -4.36 38.23
N PHE A 47 33.07 -3.33 38.97
CA PHE A 47 32.36 -2.21 38.40
C PHE A 47 33.23 -1.48 37.37
N ASP A 48 32.69 -1.26 36.17
CA ASP A 48 33.26 -0.39 35.15
C ASP A 48 32.25 0.72 34.83
N LEU A 49 32.70 1.94 35.02
CA LEU A 49 31.86 3.13 34.74
C LEU A 49 31.37 3.17 33.28
N LYS A 50 32.09 2.49 32.37
CA LYS A 50 31.64 2.36 30.96
C LYS A 50 30.32 1.63 30.78
N ASP A 51 29.92 0.78 31.76
CA ASP A 51 28.63 0.11 31.72
C ASP A 51 27.48 1.11 31.73
N ALA A 52 27.72 2.33 32.26
CA ALA A 52 26.75 3.43 32.22
C ALA A 52 26.36 3.86 30.78
N LEU A 53 27.18 3.64 29.78
CA LEU A 53 26.82 3.90 28.39
C LEU A 53 25.78 2.89 27.91
N ALA A 54 25.91 1.62 28.29
CA ALA A 54 24.93 0.58 27.95
C ALA A 54 23.60 0.79 28.71
N ASP A 55 23.68 1.15 29.99
CA ASP A 55 22.49 1.41 30.82
C ASP A 55 21.66 2.60 30.31
N ASN A 56 22.26 3.47 29.51
CA ASN A 56 21.65 4.70 29.03
C ASN A 56 21.39 4.72 27.50
N GLU A 57 21.47 3.60 26.80
CA GLU A 57 21.22 3.53 25.35
C GLU A 57 19.83 4.06 24.93
N ARG A 58 18.83 4.02 25.81
CA ARG A 58 17.52 4.65 25.56
C ARG A 58 17.61 6.14 25.23
N LEU A 59 18.65 6.83 25.68
CA LEU A 59 18.88 8.24 25.38
C LEU A 59 19.27 8.49 23.92
N ALA A 60 19.61 7.44 23.18
CA ALA A 60 19.93 7.56 21.75
C ALA A 60 18.73 8.10 20.92
N THR A 61 17.52 7.82 21.36
CA THR A 61 16.28 8.27 20.71
C THR A 61 15.56 9.40 21.47
N ALA A 62 16.00 9.74 22.68
CA ALA A 62 15.37 10.79 23.47
C ALA A 62 15.65 12.19 22.90
N ASP A 63 14.71 13.11 23.06
CA ASP A 63 14.96 14.50 22.77
C ASP A 63 16.01 15.08 23.73
N VAL A 64 16.76 16.08 23.26
CA VAL A 64 17.74 16.80 24.11
C VAL A 64 17.01 17.91 24.82
N PRO A 65 16.73 17.78 26.12
CA PRO A 65 16.14 18.86 26.90
C PRO A 65 17.16 19.99 27.04
N THR A 66 16.73 21.23 26.91
CA THR A 66 17.58 22.42 27.03
C THR A 66 18.89 22.32 26.25
N PRO A 67 18.82 22.29 24.90
CA PRO A 67 19.98 22.03 24.06
C PRO A 67 20.99 23.18 24.14
N LEU A 68 22.25 22.81 24.36
CA LEU A 68 23.41 23.72 24.27
C LEU A 68 24.10 23.52 22.92
N THR A 69 24.67 24.57 22.38
CA THR A 69 25.48 24.47 21.16
C THR A 69 26.91 24.05 21.52
N LEU A 70 27.35 22.94 20.94
CA LEU A 70 28.71 22.42 21.04
C LEU A 70 29.46 22.70 19.75
N ARG A 71 30.64 23.26 19.84
CA ARG A 71 31.48 23.59 18.69
C ARG A 71 32.71 22.69 18.63
N LYS A 72 33.24 22.48 17.43
CA LYS A 72 34.48 21.75 17.24
C LYS A 72 35.60 22.36 18.14
N GLY A 73 36.24 21.51 18.92
CA GLY A 73 37.33 21.90 19.85
C GLY A 73 36.86 22.25 21.25
N ASP A 74 35.55 22.36 21.47
CA ASP A 74 35.04 22.63 22.83
C ASP A 74 35.41 21.50 23.80
N ALA A 75 35.89 21.85 24.98
CA ALA A 75 36.23 20.90 26.00
C ALA A 75 34.98 20.25 26.61
N LEU A 76 35.05 18.95 26.81
CA LEU A 76 33.97 18.14 27.42
C LEU A 76 34.35 17.57 28.79
N GLY A 77 35.32 18.15 29.47
CA GLY A 77 35.77 17.68 30.76
C GLY A 77 34.65 17.51 31.80
N GLY A 78 34.80 16.52 32.65
CA GLY A 78 33.87 16.28 33.76
C GLY A 78 34.11 17.27 34.92
N GLY A 79 33.08 17.43 35.77
CA GLY A 79 33.19 18.07 37.07
C GLY A 79 33.74 17.11 38.12
N ASP A 80 33.35 17.30 39.40
CA ASP A 80 33.79 16.40 40.47
C ASP A 80 33.29 14.97 40.34
N TYR A 81 32.32 14.70 39.46
CA TYR A 81 31.78 13.41 39.15
C TYR A 81 31.98 13.11 37.65
N ALA A 82 31.94 11.83 37.26
CA ALA A 82 31.82 11.45 35.88
C ALA A 82 30.53 12.02 35.28
N ALA A 83 30.57 12.44 34.04
CA ALA A 83 29.44 13.06 33.38
C ALA A 83 29.06 12.32 32.09
N LEU A 84 27.79 12.01 31.97
CA LEU A 84 27.18 11.54 30.71
C LEU A 84 26.62 12.73 29.94
N ARG A 85 26.89 12.80 28.65
CA ARG A 85 26.33 13.79 27.74
C ARG A 85 25.72 13.10 26.53
N VAL A 86 24.63 13.65 26.02
CA VAL A 86 24.02 13.28 24.77
C VAL A 86 24.36 14.37 23.76
N ILE A 87 25.08 13.99 22.70
CA ILE A 87 25.51 14.89 21.63
C ILE A 87 24.76 14.48 20.37
N LYS A 88 24.12 15.42 19.69
CA LYS A 88 23.36 15.17 18.45
C LYS A 88 23.76 16.12 17.33
N PHE A 89 23.84 15.57 16.13
CA PHE A 89 23.92 16.31 14.86
C PHE A 89 23.26 15.50 13.76
N SER A 90 23.03 16.10 12.61
CA SER A 90 22.44 15.39 11.47
C SER A 90 23.38 15.31 10.31
N LEU A 91 23.22 14.24 9.51
CA LEU A 91 23.91 14.03 8.24
C LEU A 91 22.83 13.91 7.16
N THR A 92 22.96 14.70 6.09
CA THR A 92 22.10 14.59 4.89
C THR A 92 22.94 14.08 3.74
N ALA A 93 22.52 12.97 3.15
CA ALA A 93 23.14 12.35 1.98
C ALA A 93 22.21 12.50 0.78
N GLU A 94 22.75 12.91 -0.38
CA GLU A 94 22.02 12.94 -1.66
C GLU A 94 22.13 11.62 -2.43
N ARG A 95 23.19 10.85 -2.13
CA ARG A 95 23.48 9.55 -2.70
C ARG A 95 23.88 8.56 -1.60
N PHE A 96 23.87 7.27 -1.90
CA PHE A 96 24.44 6.27 -0.98
C PHE A 96 25.90 6.60 -0.68
N THR A 97 26.24 6.63 0.60
CA THR A 97 27.58 7.00 1.07
C THR A 97 28.01 6.12 2.25
N LYS A 98 29.16 5.52 2.15
CA LYS A 98 29.76 4.70 3.22
C LYS A 98 30.83 5.50 3.93
N VAL A 99 30.67 5.69 5.24
CA VAL A 99 31.60 6.51 6.06
C VAL A 99 31.93 5.88 7.39
N LYS A 100 32.96 6.39 8.03
CA LYS A 100 33.30 6.16 9.44
C LYS A 100 33.27 7.47 10.21
N LEU A 101 32.84 7.42 11.46
CA LEU A 101 33.06 8.52 12.37
C LEU A 101 34.42 8.34 13.09
N ASP A 102 35.27 9.33 12.93
CA ASP A 102 36.53 9.43 13.66
C ASP A 102 36.34 10.33 14.88
N VAL A 103 36.36 9.70 16.06
CA VAL A 103 36.04 10.34 17.35
C VAL A 103 37.25 10.17 18.27
N LYS A 104 38.41 10.71 17.86
CA LYS A 104 39.71 10.49 18.55
C LYS A 104 39.80 11.12 19.91
N THR A 105 39.02 12.13 20.20
CA THR A 105 39.13 12.98 21.39
C THR A 105 38.10 12.68 22.46
N LEU A 106 37.30 11.60 22.28
CA LEU A 106 36.34 11.10 23.27
C LEU A 106 36.69 9.64 23.59
N ALA A 107 37.30 9.43 24.76
CA ALA A 107 37.84 8.12 25.15
C ALA A 107 36.70 7.09 25.34
N ASN A 108 35.58 7.50 25.90
CA ASN A 108 34.43 6.62 26.18
C ASN A 108 33.16 7.17 25.55
N HIS A 109 32.74 6.53 24.44
CA HIS A 109 31.55 6.95 23.73
C HIS A 109 30.84 5.76 23.04
N LYS A 110 29.55 5.97 22.77
CA LYS A 110 28.77 5.15 21.82
C LYS A 110 28.18 6.05 20.76
N VAL A 111 28.04 5.50 19.55
CA VAL A 111 27.48 6.19 18.39
C VAL A 111 26.24 5.46 17.90
N PHE A 112 25.16 6.19 17.70
CA PHE A 112 23.90 5.68 17.18
C PHE A 112 23.50 6.47 15.94
N ILE A 113 23.01 5.76 14.93
CA ILE A 113 22.35 6.35 13.77
C ILE A 113 20.88 5.99 13.81
N ASP A 114 20.01 7.00 13.91
CA ASP A 114 18.57 6.83 14.09
C ASP A 114 18.22 5.82 15.20
N GLY A 115 18.96 5.87 16.31
CA GLY A 115 18.81 5.01 17.48
C GLY A 115 19.45 3.62 17.39
N THR A 116 20.10 3.27 16.27
CA THR A 116 20.78 1.99 16.10
C THR A 116 22.27 2.11 16.38
N ASP A 117 22.83 1.26 17.26
CA ASP A 117 24.27 1.27 17.64
C ASP A 117 25.17 0.97 16.43
N GLN A 118 26.00 1.93 16.07
CA GLN A 118 27.00 1.88 15.01
C GLN A 118 28.43 2.16 15.54
N THR A 119 28.65 2.01 16.83
CA THR A 119 29.94 2.28 17.48
C THR A 119 31.07 1.47 16.83
N GLY A 120 32.05 2.15 16.26
CA GLY A 120 33.23 1.55 15.63
C GLY A 120 32.96 0.82 14.29
N LYS A 121 31.76 0.91 13.76
CA LYS A 121 31.37 0.29 12.48
C LYS A 121 31.41 1.29 11.33
N ASP A 122 31.42 0.76 10.12
CA ASP A 122 31.08 1.53 8.92
C ASP A 122 29.62 1.95 8.98
N ILE A 123 29.34 3.20 8.66
CA ILE A 123 28.00 3.77 8.60
C ILE A 123 27.57 3.82 7.16
N LEU A 124 26.47 3.15 6.84
CA LEU A 124 25.86 3.14 5.52
C LEU A 124 24.75 4.19 5.51
N LEU A 125 24.95 5.26 4.75
CA LEU A 125 24.00 6.36 4.62
C LEU A 125 23.26 6.23 3.30
N GLU A 126 22.00 5.86 3.38
CA GLU A 126 21.06 5.94 2.26
C GLU A 126 20.72 7.42 1.99
N PRO A 127 20.26 7.78 0.76
CA PRO A 127 19.81 9.14 0.49
C PRO A 127 18.75 9.59 1.49
N GLY A 128 18.93 10.79 2.06
CA GLY A 128 18.05 11.35 3.08
C GLY A 128 18.80 11.90 4.28
N LYS A 129 18.05 12.28 5.33
CA LYS A 129 18.59 12.82 6.58
C LYS A 129 18.66 11.74 7.64
N LYS A 130 19.80 11.62 8.30
CA LYS A 130 20.04 10.71 9.43
C LYS A 130 20.45 11.50 10.67
N THR A 131 19.96 11.08 11.82
CA THR A 131 20.38 11.66 13.10
C THR A 131 21.50 10.84 13.70
N VAL A 132 22.61 11.46 13.95
CA VAL A 132 23.73 10.91 14.72
C VAL A 132 23.54 11.29 16.18
N THR A 133 23.45 10.30 17.06
CA THR A 133 23.45 10.53 18.51
C THR A 133 24.70 9.89 19.10
N MET A 134 25.46 10.65 19.85
CA MET A 134 26.62 10.14 20.59
C MET A 134 26.34 10.23 22.08
N LEU A 135 26.53 9.14 22.80
CA LEU A 135 26.61 9.13 24.25
C LEU A 135 28.09 9.24 24.63
N ALA A 136 28.47 10.30 25.29
CA ALA A 136 29.84 10.55 25.69
C ALA A 136 29.94 10.51 27.23
N LEU A 137 30.87 9.70 27.74
CA LEU A 137 31.16 9.62 29.16
C LEU A 137 32.52 10.23 29.40
N THR A 138 32.55 11.31 30.18
CA THR A 138 33.75 12.10 30.50
C THR A 138 34.03 12.11 32.02
N LYS A 139 35.30 12.07 32.40
CA LYS A 139 35.77 12.15 33.78
C LYS A 139 36.50 13.48 34.00
N LYS A 140 36.70 13.85 35.26
CA LYS A 140 37.40 15.11 35.64
C LYS A 140 38.83 15.22 35.08
N GLU A 141 39.52 14.09 35.05
CA GLU A 141 40.90 13.98 34.56
C GLU A 141 41.00 13.86 33.04
N ASP A 142 39.91 13.59 32.34
CA ASP A 142 39.91 13.41 30.88
C ASP A 142 40.08 14.78 30.17
N LYS A 143 40.94 14.80 29.17
CA LYS A 143 41.10 15.96 28.27
C LYS A 143 40.20 15.83 27.03
N ASP A 144 39.02 15.31 27.25
CA ASP A 144 38.06 15.08 26.19
C ASP A 144 37.56 16.41 25.57
N SER A 145 37.45 16.43 24.27
CA SER A 145 36.95 17.57 23.50
C SER A 145 36.10 17.10 22.35
N PHE A 146 35.23 17.96 21.83
CA PHE A 146 34.41 17.65 20.69
C PHE A 146 35.21 17.81 19.38
N ASN A 147 35.82 16.74 18.90
CA ASN A 147 36.47 16.68 17.59
C ASN A 147 36.01 15.41 16.87
N VAL A 148 34.96 15.58 16.04
CA VAL A 148 34.37 14.50 15.25
C VAL A 148 34.61 14.79 13.78
N SER A 149 35.12 13.81 13.07
CA SER A 149 35.32 13.86 11.62
C SER A 149 34.61 12.68 10.96
N ILE A 150 34.07 12.91 9.78
CA ILE A 150 33.42 11.92 8.94
C ILE A 150 34.41 11.59 7.82
N ILE A 151 34.80 10.33 7.70
CA ILE A 151 35.81 9.88 6.73
C ILE A 151 35.20 8.82 5.83
N GLY A 152 35.31 8.98 4.52
CA GLY A 152 34.83 7.99 3.55
C GLY A 152 34.88 8.49 2.12
N GLU A 153 34.68 7.59 1.19
CA GLU A 153 34.53 7.92 -0.21
C GLU A 153 33.22 8.75 -0.36
N HIS A 154 33.29 9.90 -1.03
CA HIS A 154 32.22 10.88 -1.17
C HIS A 154 31.72 11.52 0.15
N ALA A 155 32.48 11.47 1.24
CA ALA A 155 32.10 12.15 2.48
C ALA A 155 31.93 13.68 2.26
N ALA A 156 32.65 14.28 1.34
CA ALA A 156 32.52 15.68 0.96
C ALA A 156 31.13 16.05 0.38
N ALA A 157 30.38 15.07 -0.10
CA ALA A 157 29.00 15.26 -0.60
C ALA A 157 27.95 15.24 0.53
N LEU A 158 28.35 14.97 1.78
CA LEU A 158 27.45 15.00 2.93
C LEU A 158 27.29 16.43 3.44
N THR A 159 26.06 16.79 3.80
CA THR A 159 25.80 18.04 4.50
C THR A 159 25.56 17.75 5.98
N VAL A 160 26.41 18.35 6.85
CA VAL A 160 26.24 18.26 8.31
C VAL A 160 25.31 19.37 8.78
N ASN A 161 24.30 19.01 9.58
CA ASN A 161 23.32 19.94 10.11
C ASN A 161 22.64 20.79 9.01
N ALA A 162 22.26 20.14 7.90
CA ALA A 162 21.55 20.81 6.82
C ALA A 162 20.32 21.55 7.34
N GLU A 163 20.19 22.80 7.02
CA GLU A 163 19.01 23.61 7.29
C GLU A 163 17.92 23.33 6.23
N GLY A 164 16.65 23.48 6.65
CA GLY A 164 15.51 23.32 5.76
C GLY A 164 15.04 21.85 5.62
N LYS A 165 14.32 21.60 4.54
CA LYS A 165 13.71 20.31 4.27
C LYS A 165 14.71 19.32 3.69
N HIS A 166 14.65 18.08 4.17
CA HIS A 166 15.41 16.97 3.57
C HIS A 166 14.66 16.32 2.41
N PRO A 167 15.34 15.60 1.48
CA PRO A 167 14.67 14.82 0.46
C PRO A 167 13.68 13.82 1.07
N TYR A 168 12.49 13.70 0.50
CA TYR A 168 11.46 12.75 0.95
C TYR A 168 11.98 11.31 0.89
N THR A 169 11.79 10.55 1.96
CA THR A 169 12.40 9.22 2.13
C THR A 169 11.35 8.13 2.37
N MET A 170 11.80 6.85 2.28
CA MET A 170 10.99 5.71 2.72
C MET A 170 10.60 5.78 4.20
N ALA A 171 11.45 6.35 5.04
CA ALA A 171 11.14 6.54 6.45
C ALA A 171 10.01 7.55 6.64
N ASP A 172 10.03 8.68 5.91
CA ASP A 172 8.95 9.66 5.94
C ASP A 172 7.61 9.06 5.54
N MET A 173 7.61 8.25 4.47
CA MET A 173 6.42 7.59 3.96
C MET A 173 5.88 6.52 4.92
N SER A 174 6.76 5.80 5.59
CA SER A 174 6.39 4.55 6.27
C SER A 174 6.27 4.67 7.79
N LEU A 175 6.94 5.63 8.42
CA LEU A 175 6.95 5.83 9.86
C LEU A 175 5.96 6.90 10.30
N GLY A 176 5.62 6.88 11.58
CA GLY A 176 4.69 7.84 12.18
C GLY A 176 3.24 7.40 12.09
N GLU A 177 2.34 8.33 12.41
CA GLU A 177 0.93 8.06 12.54
C GLU A 177 0.16 8.43 11.27
N ASN A 178 -0.66 7.51 10.80
CA ASN A 178 -1.52 7.66 9.64
C ASN A 178 -2.99 7.36 9.98
N ILE A 179 -3.91 7.92 9.21
CA ILE A 179 -5.33 7.63 9.32
C ILE A 179 -5.61 6.25 8.70
N TYR A 180 -6.14 5.33 9.52
CA TYR A 180 -6.54 4.01 9.06
C TYR A 180 -7.96 4.00 8.49
N SER A 181 -8.95 4.52 9.25
CA SER A 181 -10.34 4.56 8.82
C SER A 181 -11.11 5.73 9.42
N VAL A 182 -12.18 6.14 8.73
CA VAL A 182 -13.13 7.16 9.18
C VAL A 182 -14.55 6.64 9.05
N SER A 183 -15.42 6.91 10.06
CA SER A 183 -16.81 6.48 10.04
C SER A 183 -17.69 7.44 10.81
N LEU A 184 -18.65 8.06 10.10
CA LEU A 184 -19.68 8.95 10.69
C LEU A 184 -20.85 8.16 11.24
N SER A 185 -21.43 8.65 12.33
CA SER A 185 -22.74 8.25 12.77
C SER A 185 -23.84 8.68 11.78
N ARG A 186 -25.03 8.10 11.87
CA ARG A 186 -26.13 8.29 10.91
C ARG A 186 -26.54 9.74 10.69
N LYS A 187 -26.55 10.56 11.76
CA LYS A 187 -26.83 11.99 11.69
C LYS A 187 -25.56 12.83 11.58
N GLY A 188 -24.40 12.18 11.57
CA GLY A 188 -23.11 12.87 11.52
C GLY A 188 -22.75 13.62 12.82
N THR A 189 -23.42 13.31 13.95
CA THR A 189 -23.13 13.92 15.25
C THR A 189 -21.78 13.49 15.76
N TYR A 190 -21.39 12.23 15.48
CA TYR A 190 -20.16 11.62 15.97
C TYR A 190 -19.32 11.08 14.82
N LEU A 191 -18.01 11.08 15.01
CA LEU A 191 -17.00 10.54 14.11
C LEU A 191 -16.12 9.53 14.85
N LEU A 192 -16.03 8.34 14.31
CA LEU A 192 -15.02 7.35 14.69
C LEU A 192 -13.83 7.47 13.74
N THR A 193 -12.63 7.70 14.29
CA THR A 193 -11.40 7.71 13.53
C THR A 193 -10.43 6.70 14.11
N SER A 194 -9.96 5.76 13.30
CA SER A 194 -8.88 4.87 13.68
C SER A 194 -7.58 5.34 13.04
N TYR A 195 -6.51 5.26 13.82
CA TYR A 195 -5.16 5.64 13.41
C TYR A 195 -4.24 4.42 13.49
N TYR A 196 -3.22 4.43 12.65
CA TYR A 196 -2.16 3.44 12.65
C TYR A 196 -0.81 4.15 12.71
N SER A 197 0.04 3.74 13.63
CA SER A 197 1.37 4.28 13.81
C SER A 197 2.41 3.18 13.61
N THR A 198 3.41 3.43 12.76
CA THR A 198 4.53 2.52 12.57
C THR A 198 5.76 3.07 13.29
N LYS A 199 6.34 2.25 14.17
CA LYS A 199 7.58 2.55 14.89
C LYS A 199 8.81 2.20 14.06
N PRO A 200 10.01 2.71 14.38
CA PRO A 200 11.24 2.40 13.64
C PRO A 200 11.62 0.90 13.60
N ASP A 201 11.19 0.11 14.57
CA ASP A 201 11.38 -1.35 14.58
C ASP A 201 10.40 -2.09 13.65
N GLY A 202 9.44 -1.36 13.06
CA GLY A 202 8.39 -1.88 12.19
C GLY A 202 7.15 -2.37 12.95
N SER A 203 7.12 -2.27 14.28
CA SER A 203 5.92 -2.60 15.04
C SER A 203 4.82 -1.56 14.81
N GLY A 204 3.58 -2.03 14.68
CA GLY A 204 2.41 -1.19 14.48
C GLY A 204 1.62 -1.01 15.75
N VAL A 205 1.12 0.21 15.98
CA VAL A 205 0.19 0.52 17.06
C VAL A 205 -1.05 1.16 16.45
N TYR A 206 -2.21 0.67 16.85
CA TYR A 206 -3.49 1.24 16.45
C TYR A 206 -4.12 1.97 17.63
N ARG A 207 -4.81 3.07 17.35
CA ARG A 207 -5.72 3.73 18.30
C ARG A 207 -7.00 4.16 17.60
N THR A 208 -8.10 4.19 18.32
CA THR A 208 -9.39 4.67 17.80
C THR A 208 -9.94 5.75 18.71
N VAL A 209 -10.43 6.81 18.09
CA VAL A 209 -10.96 7.99 18.78
C VAL A 209 -12.41 8.22 18.34
N LEU A 210 -13.27 8.43 19.31
CA LEU A 210 -14.63 8.91 19.11
C LEU A 210 -14.64 10.43 19.36
N THR A 211 -15.10 11.20 18.37
CA THR A 211 -15.13 12.66 18.42
C THR A 211 -16.54 13.17 18.16
N GLU A 212 -16.98 14.19 18.87
CA GLU A 212 -18.18 14.96 18.53
C GLU A 212 -17.86 15.92 17.38
N THR A 213 -18.56 15.79 16.25
CA THR A 213 -18.22 16.53 15.02
C THR A 213 -18.41 18.04 15.10
N LYS A 214 -19.33 18.53 15.96
CA LYS A 214 -19.61 19.96 16.09
C LYS A 214 -18.54 20.71 16.87
N SER A 215 -18.10 20.13 17.98
CA SER A 215 -17.14 20.76 18.90
C SER A 215 -15.69 20.33 18.63
N GLY A 216 -15.48 19.21 17.93
CA GLY A 216 -14.19 18.55 17.81
C GLY A 216 -13.74 17.84 19.10
N LYS A 217 -14.60 17.77 20.12
CA LYS A 217 -14.25 17.19 21.42
C LYS A 217 -14.08 15.68 21.30
N GLU A 218 -12.94 15.20 21.78
CA GLU A 218 -12.72 13.77 22.00
C GLU A 218 -13.59 13.28 23.17
N LEU A 219 -14.41 12.26 22.91
CA LEU A 219 -15.30 11.66 23.90
C LEU A 219 -14.74 10.36 24.46
N ARG A 220 -14.04 9.59 23.62
CA ARG A 220 -13.43 8.31 24.01
C ARG A 220 -12.23 8.00 23.16
N ARG A 221 -11.20 7.42 23.77
CA ARG A 221 -10.03 6.86 23.09
C ARG A 221 -9.80 5.44 23.57
N VAL A 222 -9.43 4.56 22.63
CA VAL A 222 -9.03 3.19 22.94
C VAL A 222 -7.81 2.81 22.10
N GLU A 223 -6.94 2.01 22.65
CA GLU A 223 -5.85 1.37 21.93
C GLU A 223 -6.38 0.21 21.10
N GLY A 224 -5.81 0.02 19.91
CA GLY A 224 -6.23 -1.01 18.95
C GLY A 224 -7.26 -0.52 17.94
N VAL A 225 -7.69 -1.45 17.07
CA VAL A 225 -8.82 -1.27 16.14
C VAL A 225 -9.99 -2.05 16.68
N PRO A 226 -10.85 -1.43 17.48
CA PRO A 226 -12.05 -2.09 17.93
C PRO A 226 -12.99 -2.33 16.76
N THR A 227 -13.76 -3.40 16.84
CA THR A 227 -14.80 -3.73 15.84
C THR A 227 -16.05 -2.85 16.02
N TRP A 228 -15.85 -1.55 16.19
CA TRP A 228 -16.95 -0.60 16.42
C TRP A 228 -17.74 -0.39 15.14
N LYS A 229 -19.07 -0.61 15.23
CA LYS A 229 -19.98 -0.40 14.12
C LYS A 229 -21.18 0.43 14.59
N TRP A 230 -21.55 1.44 13.82
CA TRP A 230 -22.72 2.24 14.11
C TRP A 230 -24.00 1.40 14.07
N LEU A 231 -24.93 1.69 14.97
CA LEU A 231 -26.26 1.15 14.96
C LEU A 231 -27.09 1.77 13.83
N ALA A 232 -27.99 0.97 13.27
CA ALA A 232 -28.78 1.40 12.12
C ALA A 232 -29.86 2.43 12.46
N ASN A 233 -30.39 2.45 13.70
CA ASN A 233 -31.56 3.24 14.08
C ASN A 233 -31.35 4.24 15.22
N ARG A 234 -30.14 4.34 15.79
CA ARG A 234 -29.80 5.33 16.83
C ARG A 234 -28.34 5.77 16.76
N GLU A 235 -28.01 6.93 17.34
CA GLU A 235 -26.67 7.52 17.39
C GLU A 235 -25.78 6.83 18.44
N ALA A 236 -25.62 5.53 18.31
CA ALA A 236 -24.79 4.69 19.17
C ALA A 236 -24.04 3.66 18.32
N PHE A 237 -23.09 2.98 18.87
CA PHE A 237 -22.38 1.91 18.17
C PHE A 237 -22.28 0.65 19.02
N TYR A 238 -22.02 -0.48 18.37
CA TYR A 238 -21.76 -1.75 19.02
C TYR A 238 -20.36 -2.25 18.72
N PHE A 239 -19.88 -3.10 19.61
CA PHE A 239 -18.59 -3.77 19.47
C PHE A 239 -18.59 -5.08 20.25
N THR A 240 -17.56 -5.91 19.98
CA THR A 240 -17.35 -7.13 20.75
C THR A 240 -16.07 -7.04 21.56
N ARG A 241 -16.08 -7.64 22.75
CA ARG A 241 -14.88 -7.80 23.58
C ARG A 241 -14.76 -9.24 24.10
N ASN A 242 -13.55 -9.64 24.46
CA ASN A 242 -13.32 -10.97 25.06
C ASN A 242 -13.90 -10.98 26.47
N ALA A 243 -14.51 -12.09 26.83
CA ALA A 243 -15.03 -12.37 28.15
C ALA A 243 -14.54 -13.74 28.64
N ALA A 244 -14.83 -14.09 29.89
CA ALA A 244 -14.41 -15.37 30.48
C ALA A 244 -14.94 -16.59 29.70
N LYS A 245 -16.11 -16.47 29.07
CA LYS A 245 -16.70 -17.50 28.20
C LYS A 245 -17.11 -16.85 26.87
N GLY A 246 -16.25 -16.98 25.84
CA GLY A 246 -16.52 -16.45 24.50
C GLY A 246 -16.43 -14.92 24.42
N LYS A 247 -17.32 -14.31 23.64
CA LYS A 247 -17.35 -12.86 23.45
C LYS A 247 -18.61 -12.23 24.01
N GLU A 248 -18.49 -10.98 24.46
CA GLU A 248 -19.62 -10.11 24.76
C GLU A 248 -19.88 -9.19 23.60
N LEU A 249 -21.16 -8.97 23.29
CA LEU A 249 -21.65 -7.90 22.44
C LEU A 249 -22.09 -6.74 23.30
N VAL A 250 -21.51 -5.57 23.08
CA VAL A 250 -21.75 -4.36 23.89
C VAL A 250 -22.19 -3.24 22.98
N THR A 251 -23.22 -2.47 23.38
CA THR A 251 -23.54 -1.18 22.78
C THR A 251 -23.01 -0.04 23.62
N PHE A 252 -22.67 1.07 22.98
CA PHE A 252 -22.22 2.28 23.64
C PHE A 252 -22.98 3.51 23.10
N ASP A 253 -23.55 4.27 24.00
CA ASP A 253 -24.22 5.53 23.69
C ASP A 253 -23.29 6.70 23.97
N PRO A 254 -22.80 7.41 22.93
CA PRO A 254 -21.89 8.54 23.11
C PRO A 254 -22.48 9.74 23.88
N ALA A 255 -23.80 9.93 23.82
CA ALA A 255 -24.46 11.05 24.48
C ALA A 255 -24.47 10.90 26.01
N THR A 256 -24.60 9.66 26.48
CA THR A 256 -24.68 9.35 27.92
C THR A 256 -23.41 8.72 28.49
N GLY A 257 -22.54 8.22 27.61
CA GLY A 257 -21.35 7.43 27.98
C GLY A 257 -21.68 6.02 28.50
N ARG A 258 -22.93 5.57 28.38
CA ARG A 258 -23.39 4.28 28.91
C ARG A 258 -23.04 3.12 27.99
N GLU A 259 -22.51 2.06 28.59
CA GLU A 259 -22.39 0.73 27.97
C GLU A 259 -23.53 -0.17 28.41
N GLU A 260 -24.03 -0.99 27.47
CA GLU A 260 -25.03 -2.02 27.73
C GLU A 260 -24.59 -3.34 27.06
N ILE A 261 -24.58 -4.42 27.86
CA ILE A 261 -24.24 -5.76 27.36
C ILE A 261 -25.51 -6.38 26.78
N MET A 262 -25.52 -6.58 25.46
CA MET A 262 -26.65 -7.18 24.74
C MET A 262 -26.60 -8.71 24.74
N ALA A 263 -25.40 -9.31 24.69
CA ALA A 263 -25.22 -10.76 24.71
C ALA A 263 -23.85 -11.14 25.28
N GLN A 264 -23.80 -12.33 25.86
CA GLN A 264 -22.58 -12.93 26.42
C GLN A 264 -22.39 -14.36 25.90
N GLY A 265 -21.16 -14.84 25.94
CA GLY A 265 -20.84 -16.22 25.54
C GLY A 265 -20.96 -16.47 24.04
N LEU A 266 -20.91 -15.44 23.22
CA LEU A 266 -20.95 -15.60 21.76
C LEU A 266 -19.69 -16.31 21.25
N PRO A 267 -19.83 -17.22 20.24
CA PRO A 267 -18.70 -17.93 19.65
C PRO A 267 -17.81 -17.00 18.82
N GLU A 268 -16.61 -17.44 18.49
CA GLU A 268 -15.75 -16.72 17.53
C GLU A 268 -16.44 -16.60 16.16
N GLY A 269 -16.27 -15.43 15.53
CA GLY A 269 -16.83 -15.12 14.22
C GLY A 269 -16.89 -13.63 13.94
N SER A 270 -17.45 -13.26 12.81
CA SER A 270 -17.81 -11.86 12.52
C SER A 270 -19.28 -11.63 12.74
N TYR A 271 -19.63 -10.44 13.27
CA TYR A 271 -20.95 -10.13 13.77
C TYR A 271 -21.58 -8.99 13.00
N THR A 272 -22.86 -9.16 12.65
CA THR A 272 -23.70 -8.11 12.04
C THR A 272 -25.02 -8.02 12.78
N LEU A 273 -25.23 -6.90 13.50
CA LEU A 273 -26.44 -6.65 14.28
C LEU A 273 -27.58 -6.29 13.34
N SER A 274 -28.77 -6.79 13.65
CA SER A 274 -30.00 -6.41 12.95
C SER A 274 -30.30 -4.92 13.14
N PRO A 275 -30.92 -4.25 12.15
CA PRO A 275 -31.33 -2.85 12.29
C PRO A 275 -32.22 -2.58 13.49
N ASN A 276 -33.06 -3.53 13.87
CA ASN A 276 -33.99 -3.44 14.99
C ASN A 276 -33.37 -3.83 16.35
N GLU A 277 -32.11 -4.26 16.35
CA GLU A 277 -31.38 -4.67 17.55
C GLU A 277 -32.04 -5.86 18.30
N ASP A 278 -32.74 -6.74 17.59
CA ASP A 278 -33.45 -7.89 18.12
C ASP A 278 -32.71 -9.22 17.93
N TYR A 279 -31.77 -9.26 16.97
CA TYR A 279 -30.88 -10.39 16.73
C TYR A 279 -29.53 -9.97 16.16
N ILE A 280 -28.58 -10.90 16.17
CA ILE A 280 -27.29 -10.74 15.50
C ILE A 280 -27.01 -11.92 14.56
N ILE A 281 -26.52 -11.62 13.37
CA ILE A 281 -26.01 -12.64 12.45
C ILE A 281 -24.50 -12.85 12.72
N ILE A 282 -24.16 -14.10 12.93
CA ILE A 282 -22.78 -14.56 13.19
C ILE A 282 -22.30 -15.33 11.96
N ASN A 283 -21.26 -14.85 11.33
CA ASN A 283 -20.56 -15.57 10.27
C ASN A 283 -19.40 -16.36 10.90
N LYS A 284 -19.48 -17.67 10.84
CA LYS A 284 -18.52 -18.60 11.42
C LYS A 284 -17.81 -19.37 10.32
N SER A 285 -16.48 -19.32 10.32
CA SER A 285 -15.66 -20.16 9.45
C SER A 285 -15.37 -21.50 10.13
N THR A 286 -15.48 -22.55 9.36
CA THR A 286 -15.14 -23.93 9.80
C THR A 286 -14.10 -24.47 8.84
N ASN A 287 -12.99 -24.97 9.37
CA ASN A 287 -11.97 -25.63 8.56
C ASN A 287 -12.54 -26.90 7.92
N GLY A 288 -12.24 -27.07 6.64
CA GLY A 288 -12.63 -28.28 5.94
C GLY A 288 -11.78 -29.48 6.34
N ASP A 289 -12.32 -30.67 6.09
CA ASP A 289 -11.64 -31.91 6.42
C ASP A 289 -10.40 -32.11 5.55
N ASN A 290 -9.33 -32.60 6.17
CA ASN A 290 -8.17 -33.12 5.48
C ASN A 290 -8.50 -34.48 4.83
N ASP A 291 -7.69 -34.87 3.85
CA ASP A 291 -7.78 -36.23 3.31
C ASP A 291 -7.38 -37.26 4.39
N LYS A 292 -7.98 -38.45 4.35
CA LYS A 292 -7.72 -39.51 5.33
C LYS A 292 -6.26 -39.95 5.38
N THR A 293 -5.51 -39.73 4.29
CA THR A 293 -4.08 -40.03 4.20
C THR A 293 -3.31 -38.75 4.46
N PRO A 294 -2.66 -38.56 5.62
CA PRO A 294 -2.14 -37.25 6.05
C PRO A 294 -1.12 -36.61 5.09
N SER A 295 -0.27 -37.37 4.47
CA SER A 295 0.79 -36.82 3.59
C SER A 295 0.41 -36.70 2.11
N LEU A 296 -0.82 -37.09 1.74
CA LEU A 296 -1.30 -37.11 0.35
C LEU A 296 -2.57 -36.28 0.24
N LYS A 297 -2.52 -35.20 -0.55
CA LYS A 297 -3.67 -34.32 -0.79
C LYS A 297 -4.17 -34.51 -2.22
N ARG A 298 -5.41 -35.00 -2.38
CA ARG A 298 -6.10 -34.99 -3.68
C ARG A 298 -6.75 -33.63 -3.88
N LEU A 299 -6.37 -32.92 -4.90
CA LEU A 299 -7.03 -31.67 -5.28
C LEU A 299 -8.43 -31.96 -5.86
N ARG A 300 -9.46 -31.35 -5.25
CA ARG A 300 -10.87 -31.49 -5.66
C ARG A 300 -11.23 -30.52 -6.79
N GLN A 301 -10.62 -29.35 -6.78
CA GLN A 301 -10.76 -28.29 -7.76
C GLN A 301 -9.40 -27.61 -7.95
N PRO A 302 -9.18 -26.84 -9.03
CA PRO A 302 -7.91 -26.14 -9.25
C PRO A 302 -7.46 -25.30 -8.06
N ASP A 303 -8.38 -24.61 -7.39
CA ASP A 303 -8.06 -23.73 -6.25
C ASP A 303 -7.88 -24.46 -4.92
N ASP A 304 -8.15 -25.76 -4.82
CA ASP A 304 -7.88 -26.56 -3.61
C ASP A 304 -6.37 -26.61 -3.26
N ARG A 305 -5.50 -26.20 -4.17
CA ARG A 305 -4.08 -25.98 -3.91
C ARG A 305 -3.83 -24.82 -2.94
N MET A 306 -4.78 -23.87 -2.85
CA MET A 306 -4.63 -22.65 -2.05
C MET A 306 -4.92 -22.92 -0.56
N PRO A 307 -4.15 -22.29 0.36
CA PRO A 307 -4.41 -22.39 1.79
C PRO A 307 -5.84 -21.97 2.14
N GLY A 308 -6.51 -22.75 2.98
CA GLY A 308 -7.85 -22.42 3.46
C GLY A 308 -8.99 -22.63 2.46
N TRP A 309 -8.73 -23.08 1.22
CA TRP A 309 -9.78 -23.28 0.21
C TRP A 309 -10.89 -24.23 0.69
N ARG A 310 -10.55 -25.24 1.52
CA ARG A 310 -11.54 -26.18 2.07
C ARG A 310 -12.37 -25.61 3.22
N SER A 311 -11.98 -24.47 3.79
CA SER A 311 -12.76 -23.79 4.84
C SER A 311 -14.08 -23.27 4.30
N ARG A 312 -15.13 -23.37 5.12
CA ARG A 312 -16.49 -22.95 4.72
C ARG A 312 -17.07 -21.97 5.73
N ASN A 313 -17.74 -20.96 5.22
CA ASN A 313 -18.48 -19.99 6.02
C ASN A 313 -19.94 -20.43 6.16
N SER A 314 -20.42 -20.40 7.39
CA SER A 314 -21.82 -20.66 7.73
C SER A 314 -22.36 -19.50 8.55
N LEU A 315 -23.66 -19.21 8.37
CA LEU A 315 -24.35 -18.14 9.07
C LEU A 315 -25.22 -18.70 10.18
N TYR A 316 -25.21 -18.02 11.32
CA TYR A 316 -26.03 -18.30 12.49
C TYR A 316 -26.77 -17.03 12.89
N LYS A 317 -27.99 -17.17 13.39
CA LYS A 317 -28.75 -16.12 14.07
C LYS A 317 -28.69 -16.37 15.57
N TYR A 318 -28.34 -15.35 16.33
CA TYR A 318 -28.52 -15.32 17.78
C TYR A 318 -29.63 -14.34 18.10
N ASP A 319 -30.68 -14.79 18.77
CA ASP A 319 -31.88 -14.02 19.13
C ASP A 319 -31.72 -13.48 20.56
N PHE A 320 -31.83 -12.16 20.75
CA PHE A 320 -31.60 -11.55 22.07
C PHE A 320 -32.72 -11.79 23.08
N LYS A 321 -33.93 -12.08 22.64
CA LYS A 321 -35.04 -12.35 23.51
C LYS A 321 -35.01 -13.77 24.10
N THR A 322 -34.64 -14.73 23.26
CA THR A 322 -34.65 -16.14 23.64
C THR A 322 -33.26 -16.67 24.00
N HIS A 323 -32.23 -15.92 23.69
CA HIS A 323 -30.81 -16.32 23.78
C HIS A 323 -30.48 -17.58 22.96
N ALA A 324 -31.37 -17.98 22.04
CA ALA A 324 -31.16 -19.13 21.19
C ALA A 324 -30.30 -18.82 19.98
N MET A 325 -29.42 -19.75 19.63
CA MET A 325 -28.63 -19.69 18.42
C MET A 325 -29.16 -20.69 17.39
N THR A 326 -29.58 -20.18 16.23
CA THR A 326 -30.10 -20.98 15.11
C THR A 326 -29.09 -20.96 13.96
N ARG A 327 -28.72 -22.12 13.45
CA ARG A 327 -27.93 -22.21 12.22
C ARG A 327 -28.81 -21.92 11.00
N LEU A 328 -28.46 -20.92 10.21
CA LEU A 328 -29.24 -20.48 9.05
C LEU A 328 -28.79 -21.16 7.75
N THR A 329 -27.50 -21.51 7.63
CA THR A 329 -26.95 -22.09 6.39
C THR A 329 -26.14 -23.35 6.67
N PHE A 330 -26.27 -24.33 5.77
CA PHE A 330 -25.59 -25.61 5.81
C PHE A 330 -25.31 -26.09 4.38
N GLY A 331 -24.21 -26.82 4.18
CA GLY A 331 -23.86 -27.40 2.88
C GLY A 331 -22.39 -27.21 2.50
N GLU A 332 -22.05 -27.59 1.28
CA GLU A 332 -20.68 -27.54 0.77
C GLU A 332 -20.22 -26.13 0.35
N GLN A 333 -21.15 -25.21 0.14
CA GLN A 333 -20.84 -23.85 -0.30
C GLN A 333 -20.69 -22.91 0.89
N SER A 334 -19.71 -22.01 0.83
CA SER A 334 -19.67 -20.85 1.71
C SER A 334 -20.82 -19.90 1.38
N VAL A 335 -21.57 -19.50 2.39
CA VAL A 335 -22.65 -18.51 2.24
C VAL A 335 -22.24 -17.21 2.93
N TRP A 336 -22.42 -16.09 2.23
CA TRP A 336 -22.07 -14.77 2.69
C TRP A 336 -23.31 -13.91 2.92
N LEU A 337 -23.33 -13.17 4.02
CA LEU A 337 -24.31 -12.12 4.25
C LEU A 337 -23.88 -10.88 3.48
N ASN A 338 -24.65 -10.46 2.50
CA ASN A 338 -24.45 -9.24 1.74
C ASN A 338 -25.08 -8.03 2.42
N ASP A 339 -26.32 -8.20 2.93
CA ASP A 339 -27.07 -7.12 3.56
C ASP A 339 -28.23 -7.65 4.45
N ILE A 340 -28.75 -6.77 5.30
CA ILE A 340 -29.99 -6.98 6.06
C ILE A 340 -30.95 -5.87 5.65
N SER A 341 -32.20 -6.22 5.30
CA SER A 341 -33.22 -5.21 4.96
C SER A 341 -33.45 -4.22 6.10
N SER A 342 -33.83 -2.99 5.78
CA SER A 342 -33.97 -1.92 6.78
C SER A 342 -35.00 -2.21 7.86
N ASP A 343 -35.98 -3.08 7.60
CA ASP A 343 -36.96 -3.55 8.57
C ASP A 343 -36.48 -4.76 9.39
N GLY A 344 -35.26 -5.26 9.12
CA GLY A 344 -34.69 -6.41 9.81
C GLY A 344 -35.29 -7.77 9.49
N ARG A 345 -36.23 -7.87 8.53
CA ARG A 345 -37.00 -9.09 8.26
C ARG A 345 -36.35 -9.98 7.20
N SER A 346 -35.47 -9.46 6.36
CA SER A 346 -34.87 -10.21 5.26
C SER A 346 -33.34 -10.10 5.28
N LEU A 347 -32.69 -11.23 5.01
CA LEU A 347 -31.26 -11.31 4.75
C LEU A 347 -31.02 -11.43 3.25
N LEU A 348 -30.11 -10.66 2.70
CA LEU A 348 -29.58 -10.86 1.35
C LEU A 348 -28.31 -11.72 1.47
N LEU A 349 -28.37 -12.92 0.92
CA LEU A 349 -27.30 -13.89 0.97
C LEU A 349 -26.76 -14.17 -0.41
N SER A 350 -25.47 -14.51 -0.48
CA SER A 350 -24.85 -14.97 -1.73
C SER A 350 -23.99 -16.21 -1.50
N PHE A 351 -23.88 -17.02 -2.53
CA PHE A 351 -22.91 -18.10 -2.64
C PHE A 351 -22.48 -18.28 -4.10
N ASN A 352 -21.28 -18.79 -4.29
CA ASN A 352 -20.75 -19.07 -5.62
C ASN A 352 -20.73 -20.57 -5.88
N ARG A 353 -21.06 -20.96 -7.10
CA ARG A 353 -20.83 -22.28 -7.62
C ARG A 353 -19.76 -22.20 -8.70
N PHE A 354 -18.73 -23.02 -8.58
CA PHE A 354 -17.69 -23.15 -9.57
C PHE A 354 -18.05 -24.28 -10.55
N ASP A 355 -18.09 -23.98 -11.83
CA ASP A 355 -18.30 -24.95 -12.93
C ASP A 355 -17.20 -24.76 -13.98
N PRO A 356 -16.13 -25.58 -13.99
CA PRO A 356 -14.99 -25.40 -14.89
C PRO A 356 -15.31 -25.72 -16.35
N THR A 357 -16.52 -26.22 -16.64
CA THR A 357 -16.98 -26.55 -17.99
C THR A 357 -17.77 -25.43 -18.65
N LYS A 358 -18.08 -24.38 -17.90
CA LYS A 358 -18.94 -23.26 -18.36
C LYS A 358 -18.31 -21.92 -18.03
N ALA A 359 -17.71 -21.29 -19.00
CA ALA A 359 -17.21 -19.92 -18.83
C ALA A 359 -18.38 -18.91 -18.74
N PRO A 360 -18.31 -17.90 -17.83
CA PRO A 360 -17.44 -17.72 -16.67
C PRO A 360 -17.64 -18.83 -15.62
N PHE A 361 -16.52 -19.35 -15.07
CA PHE A 361 -16.52 -20.54 -14.20
C PHE A 361 -17.20 -20.29 -12.86
N ASP A 362 -17.08 -19.08 -12.31
CA ASP A 362 -17.72 -18.66 -11.08
C ASP A 362 -19.12 -18.11 -11.36
N ARG A 363 -20.12 -18.78 -10.77
CA ARG A 363 -21.53 -18.44 -10.91
C ARG A 363 -22.12 -18.10 -9.56
N LYS A 364 -22.56 -16.86 -9.42
CA LYS A 364 -23.12 -16.35 -8.17
C LYS A 364 -24.64 -16.54 -8.15
N THR A 365 -25.14 -16.98 -7.01
CA THR A 365 -26.56 -17.00 -6.69
C THR A 365 -26.82 -16.00 -5.57
N LEU A 366 -27.84 -15.15 -5.73
CA LEU A 366 -28.36 -14.25 -4.71
C LEU A 366 -29.72 -14.74 -4.24
N VAL A 367 -29.88 -14.84 -2.93
CA VAL A 367 -31.15 -15.25 -2.33
C VAL A 367 -31.58 -14.28 -1.25
N ARG A 368 -32.89 -14.09 -1.10
CA ARG A 368 -33.51 -13.43 0.04
C ARG A 368 -34.01 -14.49 1.02
N MET A 369 -33.59 -14.42 2.27
CA MET A 369 -34.05 -15.30 3.34
C MET A 369 -34.93 -14.50 4.30
N ASP A 370 -36.14 -14.98 4.59
CA ASP A 370 -36.98 -14.46 5.68
C ASP A 370 -36.40 -14.90 7.04
N VAL A 371 -36.13 -13.95 7.92
CA VAL A 371 -35.43 -14.18 9.19
C VAL A 371 -36.24 -15.01 10.19
N ALA A 372 -37.59 -14.90 10.15
CA ALA A 372 -38.45 -15.58 11.08
C ALA A 372 -38.67 -17.06 10.71
N THR A 373 -38.80 -17.33 9.42
CA THR A 373 -39.16 -18.67 8.92
C THR A 373 -38.01 -19.41 8.25
N ALA A 374 -36.90 -18.73 8.00
CA ALA A 374 -35.76 -19.22 7.21
C ALA A 374 -36.15 -19.65 5.78
N LYS A 375 -37.36 -19.26 5.29
CA LYS A 375 -37.73 -19.49 3.89
C LYS A 375 -36.88 -18.66 2.97
N VAL A 376 -36.46 -19.26 1.86
CA VAL A 376 -35.53 -18.66 0.87
C VAL A 376 -36.28 -18.43 -0.42
N ASP A 377 -36.12 -17.22 -0.96
CA ASP A 377 -36.54 -16.83 -2.30
C ASP A 377 -35.29 -16.54 -3.17
N THR A 378 -35.12 -17.24 -4.27
CA THR A 378 -34.01 -17.05 -5.19
C THR A 378 -34.25 -15.84 -6.07
N LEU A 379 -33.45 -14.80 -5.88
CA LEU A 379 -33.54 -13.55 -6.65
C LEU A 379 -32.80 -13.65 -7.98
N LEU A 380 -31.56 -14.11 -7.93
CA LEU A 380 -30.72 -14.35 -9.11
C LEU A 380 -30.04 -15.71 -8.98
N CYS A 381 -30.11 -16.52 -10.00
CA CYS A 381 -29.50 -17.85 -10.04
C CYS A 381 -28.42 -17.92 -11.14
N ASP A 382 -27.29 -18.54 -10.82
CA ASP A 382 -26.19 -18.80 -11.75
C ASP A 382 -25.77 -17.57 -12.57
N THR A 383 -25.83 -16.38 -11.97
CA THR A 383 -25.45 -15.14 -12.62
C THR A 383 -23.94 -14.92 -12.56
N THR A 384 -23.41 -14.14 -13.51
CA THR A 384 -21.98 -13.88 -13.65
C THR A 384 -21.67 -12.41 -13.51
N PHE A 385 -20.41 -12.08 -13.17
CA PHE A 385 -19.88 -10.72 -13.13
C PHE A 385 -20.50 -9.78 -12.10
N ILE A 386 -21.21 -10.28 -11.08
CA ILE A 386 -21.72 -9.49 -9.96
C ILE A 386 -20.64 -9.38 -8.87
N SER A 387 -20.26 -8.14 -8.53
CA SER A 387 -19.33 -7.83 -7.44
C SER A 387 -20.06 -7.82 -6.10
N ASN A 388 -21.05 -6.91 -5.94
CA ASN A 388 -21.75 -6.69 -4.68
C ASN A 388 -23.22 -6.34 -4.91
N ALA A 389 -24.07 -6.62 -3.91
CA ALA A 389 -25.49 -6.30 -3.92
C ALA A 389 -25.97 -5.88 -2.52
N LYS A 390 -26.87 -4.88 -2.45
CA LYS A 390 -27.51 -4.40 -1.23
C LYS A 390 -28.99 -4.13 -1.49
N PHE A 391 -29.82 -4.23 -0.46
CA PHE A 391 -31.20 -3.76 -0.55
C PHE A 391 -31.26 -2.24 -0.77
N THR A 392 -32.26 -1.79 -1.54
CA THR A 392 -32.68 -0.40 -1.51
C THR A 392 -33.27 -0.03 -0.15
N PRO A 393 -33.31 1.25 0.27
CA PRO A 393 -33.82 1.66 1.57
C PRO A 393 -35.25 1.18 1.87
N ASP A 394 -36.09 0.98 0.85
CA ASP A 394 -37.49 0.46 0.95
C ASP A 394 -37.56 -1.07 0.82
N GLY A 395 -36.43 -1.75 0.51
CA GLY A 395 -36.37 -3.21 0.40
C GLY A 395 -37.02 -3.80 -0.86
N THR A 396 -37.50 -2.96 -1.80
CA THR A 396 -38.26 -3.41 -2.99
C THR A 396 -37.31 -3.85 -4.13
N ALA A 397 -36.09 -3.38 -4.13
CA ALA A 397 -35.08 -3.65 -5.16
C ALA A 397 -33.68 -3.90 -4.54
N LEU A 398 -32.74 -4.29 -5.38
CA LEU A 398 -31.33 -4.37 -5.04
C LEU A 398 -30.54 -3.33 -5.84
N LEU A 399 -29.63 -2.64 -5.16
CA LEU A 399 -28.55 -1.87 -5.79
C LEU A 399 -27.36 -2.81 -5.97
N ILE A 400 -27.01 -3.07 -7.23
CA ILE A 400 -25.97 -4.07 -7.59
C ILE A 400 -24.81 -3.38 -8.28
N SER A 401 -23.58 -3.68 -7.84
CA SER A 401 -22.35 -3.38 -8.58
C SER A 401 -21.97 -4.61 -9.39
N ALA A 402 -21.83 -4.44 -10.69
CA ALA A 402 -21.53 -5.52 -11.61
C ALA A 402 -20.75 -5.02 -12.83
N SER A 403 -20.05 -5.95 -13.53
CA SER A 403 -19.50 -5.66 -14.85
C SER A 403 -20.59 -5.30 -15.86
N PRO A 404 -20.32 -4.47 -16.86
CA PRO A 404 -21.26 -4.22 -17.96
C PRO A 404 -21.76 -5.47 -18.68
N ALA A 405 -20.97 -6.56 -18.66
CA ALA A 405 -21.37 -7.85 -19.23
C ALA A 405 -22.44 -8.61 -18.44
N ALA A 406 -22.74 -8.18 -17.19
CA ALA A 406 -23.79 -8.77 -16.38
C ALA A 406 -25.20 -8.58 -17.00
N PHE A 407 -26.15 -9.40 -16.59
CA PHE A 407 -27.54 -9.33 -17.03
C PHE A 407 -27.73 -9.37 -18.56
N GLY A 408 -26.89 -10.19 -19.25
CA GLY A 408 -26.94 -10.28 -20.71
C GLY A 408 -26.32 -9.09 -21.44
N GLY A 409 -25.50 -8.29 -20.75
CA GLY A 409 -24.79 -7.15 -21.36
C GLY A 409 -25.64 -5.88 -21.51
N ILE A 410 -26.72 -5.74 -20.74
CA ILE A 410 -27.59 -4.53 -20.82
C ILE A 410 -26.91 -3.22 -20.45
N GLY A 411 -25.74 -3.29 -19.75
CA GLY A 411 -24.92 -2.14 -19.40
C GLY A 411 -23.71 -1.95 -20.31
N ALA A 412 -23.57 -2.76 -21.36
CA ALA A 412 -22.40 -2.72 -22.23
C ALA A 412 -22.49 -1.56 -23.24
N GLU A 413 -21.42 -0.75 -23.26
CA GLU A 413 -21.22 0.40 -24.16
C GLU A 413 -19.85 0.25 -24.85
N VAL A 414 -19.65 -0.90 -25.51
CA VAL A 414 -18.44 -1.24 -26.24
C VAL A 414 -18.73 -1.36 -27.73
N LYS A 415 -17.71 -1.31 -28.58
CA LYS A 415 -17.86 -1.50 -30.03
C LYS A 415 -18.30 -2.92 -30.38
N ALA A 416 -18.92 -3.08 -31.52
CA ALA A 416 -19.29 -4.40 -32.02
C ALA A 416 -18.07 -5.32 -32.08
N GLY A 417 -18.21 -6.54 -31.54
CA GLY A 417 -17.13 -7.52 -31.47
C GLY A 417 -16.18 -7.37 -30.26
N GLN A 418 -16.30 -6.31 -29.47
CA GLN A 418 -15.56 -6.20 -28.22
C GLN A 418 -16.33 -6.83 -27.05
N THR A 419 -15.60 -7.37 -26.08
CA THR A 419 -16.14 -7.86 -24.81
C THR A 419 -15.82 -6.86 -23.71
N PRO A 420 -16.81 -6.40 -22.90
CA PRO A 420 -16.56 -5.54 -21.76
C PRO A 420 -15.57 -6.17 -20.79
N GLN A 421 -14.70 -5.35 -20.19
CA GLN A 421 -13.78 -5.83 -19.17
C GLN A 421 -14.54 -6.20 -17.90
N ALA A 422 -14.25 -7.38 -17.33
CA ALA A 422 -14.95 -7.92 -16.17
C ALA A 422 -14.72 -7.10 -14.87
N PHE A 423 -13.61 -6.36 -14.78
CA PHE A 423 -13.26 -5.53 -13.61
C PHE A 423 -13.74 -4.07 -13.73
N ASP A 424 -14.39 -3.69 -14.83
CA ASP A 424 -14.96 -2.37 -15.02
C ASP A 424 -16.41 -2.37 -14.49
N TYR A 425 -16.63 -1.87 -13.28
CA TYR A 425 -17.92 -2.00 -12.60
C TYR A 425 -18.86 -0.82 -12.87
N ARG A 426 -20.18 -1.16 -12.92
CA ARG A 426 -21.30 -0.23 -13.07
C ARG A 426 -22.35 -0.51 -11.98
N LEU A 427 -23.27 0.45 -11.75
CA LEU A 427 -24.42 0.27 -10.86
C LEU A 427 -25.66 -0.11 -11.65
N PHE A 428 -26.39 -1.09 -11.11
CA PHE A 428 -27.67 -1.57 -11.61
C PHE A 428 -28.70 -1.55 -10.50
N LEU A 429 -29.95 -1.21 -10.85
CA LEU A 429 -31.12 -1.41 -10.00
C LEU A 429 -31.81 -2.69 -10.45
N TYR A 430 -31.94 -3.66 -9.54
CA TYR A 430 -32.68 -4.90 -9.79
C TYR A 430 -33.98 -4.89 -9.03
N ASP A 431 -35.11 -4.74 -9.75
CA ASP A 431 -36.47 -4.85 -9.21
C ASP A 431 -36.74 -6.31 -8.84
N ILE A 432 -37.02 -6.56 -7.55
CA ILE A 432 -37.23 -7.90 -7.02
C ILE A 432 -38.53 -8.52 -7.56
N ALA A 433 -39.62 -7.75 -7.66
CA ALA A 433 -40.92 -8.23 -8.12
C ALA A 433 -40.94 -8.48 -9.63
N ALA A 434 -40.40 -7.54 -10.40
CA ALA A 434 -40.35 -7.64 -11.86
C ALA A 434 -39.21 -8.57 -12.34
N LYS A 435 -38.24 -8.93 -11.47
CA LYS A 435 -37.03 -9.70 -11.79
C LYS A 435 -36.24 -9.08 -12.95
N LYS A 436 -36.14 -7.76 -12.96
CA LYS A 436 -35.51 -6.98 -14.03
C LYS A 436 -34.42 -6.07 -13.53
N ALA A 437 -33.25 -6.12 -14.16
CA ALA A 437 -32.16 -5.18 -13.92
C ALA A 437 -32.24 -3.98 -14.87
N THR A 438 -31.85 -2.79 -14.38
CA THR A 438 -31.74 -1.54 -15.15
C THR A 438 -30.41 -0.87 -14.84
N PRO A 439 -29.61 -0.49 -15.84
CA PRO A 439 -28.37 0.23 -15.62
C PRO A 439 -28.66 1.66 -15.12
N LEU A 440 -27.87 2.12 -14.14
CA LEU A 440 -28.04 3.45 -13.53
C LEU A 440 -27.03 4.49 -14.03
N LEU A 441 -26.03 4.08 -14.76
CA LEU A 441 -24.88 4.93 -15.15
C LEU A 441 -24.60 4.87 -16.66
N PRO A 442 -25.61 5.19 -17.53
CA PRO A 442 -25.38 5.24 -18.98
C PRO A 442 -24.37 6.34 -19.32
N GLY A 443 -23.41 6.05 -20.22
CA GLY A 443 -22.38 7.00 -20.67
C GLY A 443 -21.34 7.38 -19.59
N PHE A 444 -21.33 6.72 -18.45
CA PHE A 444 -20.41 7.06 -17.35
C PHE A 444 -19.05 6.36 -17.54
N ALA A 445 -18.00 7.16 -17.73
CA ALA A 445 -16.67 6.64 -18.03
C ALA A 445 -15.92 6.02 -16.82
N PRO A 446 -15.98 6.60 -15.59
CA PRO A 446 -15.27 6.04 -14.43
C PRO A 446 -15.80 4.66 -14.00
N SER A 447 -14.96 3.85 -13.37
CA SER A 447 -15.32 2.52 -12.86
C SER A 447 -15.72 2.57 -11.39
N VAL A 448 -16.89 2.02 -11.05
CA VAL A 448 -17.47 2.10 -9.70
C VAL A 448 -16.72 1.21 -8.70
N GLY A 449 -16.36 1.80 -7.57
CA GLY A 449 -15.84 1.09 -6.39
C GLY A 449 -16.91 0.89 -5.31
N SER A 450 -16.67 1.48 -4.12
CA SER A 450 -17.63 1.41 -3.00
C SER A 450 -18.80 2.37 -3.17
N TYR A 451 -19.98 1.98 -2.67
CA TYR A 451 -21.20 2.77 -2.78
C TYR A 451 -22.13 2.62 -1.56
N LEU A 452 -22.97 3.61 -1.37
CA LEU A 452 -24.06 3.58 -0.41
C LEU A 452 -25.27 4.41 -0.91
N TRP A 453 -26.47 4.02 -0.49
CA TRP A 453 -27.69 4.78 -0.71
C TRP A 453 -28.07 5.54 0.56
N ALA A 454 -28.04 6.86 0.54
CA ALA A 454 -28.40 7.69 1.68
C ALA A 454 -29.93 7.82 1.77
N LYS A 455 -30.50 7.51 2.95
CA LYS A 455 -31.95 7.57 3.17
C LYS A 455 -32.46 8.99 3.23
N GLY A 456 -31.69 9.91 3.80
CA GLY A 456 -32.13 11.27 4.12
C GLY A 456 -32.38 12.14 2.89
N ASP A 457 -31.49 12.06 1.88
CA ASP A 457 -31.63 12.84 0.63
C ASP A 457 -32.01 11.97 -0.59
N GLY A 458 -32.07 10.64 -0.43
CA GLY A 458 -32.44 9.69 -1.46
C GLY A 458 -31.43 9.48 -2.58
N ASN A 459 -30.21 10.00 -2.46
CA ASN A 459 -29.17 9.85 -3.47
C ASN A 459 -28.27 8.65 -3.18
N ILE A 460 -27.61 8.17 -4.23
CA ILE A 460 -26.55 7.15 -4.15
C ILE A 460 -25.21 7.88 -4.21
N TYR A 461 -24.37 7.65 -3.21
CA TYR A 461 -22.99 8.14 -3.18
C TYR A 461 -22.05 6.99 -3.47
N PHE A 462 -21.10 7.22 -4.35
CA PHE A 462 -20.15 6.17 -4.72
C PHE A 462 -18.77 6.75 -5.06
N LYS A 463 -17.76 6.00 -4.68
CA LYS A 463 -16.38 6.23 -5.12
C LYS A 463 -16.17 5.53 -6.46
N ALA A 464 -15.42 6.14 -7.36
CA ALA A 464 -15.07 5.54 -8.63
C ALA A 464 -13.63 5.85 -9.02
N THR A 465 -13.00 4.89 -9.70
CA THR A 465 -11.73 5.09 -10.40
C THR A 465 -12.01 5.97 -11.60
N ASP A 466 -11.47 7.17 -11.61
CA ASP A 466 -11.71 8.27 -12.55
C ASP A 466 -10.38 8.68 -13.19
N GLY A 467 -9.95 7.91 -14.16
CA GLY A 467 -8.60 8.00 -14.71
C GLY A 467 -7.54 7.72 -13.64
N CYS A 468 -6.59 8.63 -13.47
CA CYS A 468 -5.54 8.55 -12.43
C CYS A 468 -6.04 8.97 -11.03
N ASN A 469 -7.33 9.18 -10.83
CA ASN A 469 -7.91 9.64 -9.57
C ASN A 469 -8.89 8.61 -9.00
N GLU A 470 -9.14 8.72 -7.70
CA GLU A 470 -10.28 8.09 -7.02
C GLU A 470 -11.23 9.18 -6.57
N SER A 471 -12.34 9.32 -7.27
CA SER A 471 -13.27 10.45 -7.10
C SER A 471 -14.58 10.02 -6.46
N LEU A 472 -15.23 10.94 -5.73
CA LEU A 472 -16.55 10.72 -5.13
C LEU A 472 -17.63 11.33 -6.02
N PHE A 473 -18.70 10.58 -6.23
CA PHE A 473 -19.84 10.96 -7.04
C PHE A 473 -21.15 10.84 -6.27
N ARG A 474 -22.15 11.64 -6.69
CA ARG A 474 -23.54 11.56 -6.26
C ARG A 474 -24.41 11.27 -7.46
N LEU A 475 -25.25 10.24 -7.36
CA LEU A 475 -26.25 9.86 -8.36
C LEU A 475 -27.65 10.06 -7.80
N ASN A 476 -28.49 10.78 -8.51
CA ASN A 476 -29.93 10.78 -8.26
C ASN A 476 -30.57 9.59 -9.00
N PRO A 477 -31.08 8.57 -8.31
CA PRO A 477 -31.55 7.35 -8.94
C PRO A 477 -32.83 7.51 -9.77
N LYS A 478 -33.58 8.60 -9.58
CA LYS A 478 -34.84 8.89 -10.33
C LYS A 478 -34.56 9.57 -11.66
N THR A 479 -33.58 10.48 -11.68
CA THR A 479 -33.26 11.30 -12.88
C THR A 479 -32.03 10.78 -13.60
N LEU A 480 -31.27 9.84 -13.03
CA LEU A 480 -29.98 9.32 -13.47
C LEU A 480 -28.91 10.41 -13.60
N ARG A 481 -29.11 11.57 -12.97
CA ARG A 481 -28.12 12.65 -12.96
C ARG A 481 -26.98 12.28 -12.03
N VAL A 482 -25.76 12.27 -12.57
CA VAL A 482 -24.52 12.05 -11.84
C VAL A 482 -23.79 13.37 -11.67
N GLU A 483 -23.28 13.63 -10.48
CA GLU A 483 -22.44 14.78 -10.17
C GLU A 483 -21.15 14.33 -9.47
N LYS A 484 -20.01 14.80 -9.95
CA LYS A 484 -18.73 14.65 -9.26
C LYS A 484 -18.67 15.62 -8.08
N ILE A 485 -18.39 15.12 -6.89
CA ILE A 485 -18.15 15.95 -5.71
C ILE A 485 -16.71 16.43 -5.74
N GLN A 486 -16.52 17.74 -5.82
CA GLN A 486 -15.20 18.37 -5.90
C GLN A 486 -14.57 18.38 -4.49
N LEU A 487 -13.56 17.56 -4.28
CA LEU A 487 -12.87 17.40 -3.01
C LEU A 487 -11.38 17.86 -3.14
N PRO A 488 -10.75 18.30 -2.04
CA PRO A 488 -9.38 18.82 -2.07
C PRO A 488 -8.29 17.73 -2.16
N VAL A 489 -8.62 16.54 -2.66
CA VAL A 489 -7.72 15.40 -2.85
C VAL A 489 -7.90 14.80 -4.23
N SER A 490 -6.85 14.19 -4.78
CA SER A 490 -6.93 13.44 -6.04
C SER A 490 -7.37 11.99 -5.82
N VAL A 491 -7.08 11.44 -4.64
CA VAL A 491 -7.43 10.07 -4.27
C VAL A 491 -8.25 10.06 -2.98
N VAL A 492 -9.54 9.79 -3.11
CA VAL A 492 -10.43 9.49 -1.98
C VAL A 492 -10.22 8.03 -1.61
N GLU A 493 -9.45 7.74 -0.57
CA GLU A 493 -9.18 6.36 -0.15
C GLU A 493 -10.42 5.71 0.49
N SER A 494 -11.09 6.44 1.38
CA SER A 494 -12.33 6.00 2.00
C SER A 494 -13.21 7.19 2.37
N PHE A 495 -14.53 6.95 2.42
CA PHE A 495 -15.52 7.95 2.79
C PHE A 495 -16.63 7.37 3.66
N SER A 496 -17.27 8.23 4.44
CA SER A 496 -18.46 7.93 5.24
C SER A 496 -19.43 9.11 5.21
N ILE A 497 -20.73 8.81 5.11
CA ILE A 497 -21.79 9.81 4.98
C ILE A 497 -22.82 9.65 6.10
N SER A 498 -23.30 10.77 6.63
CA SER A 498 -24.48 10.78 7.52
C SER A 498 -25.73 10.46 6.71
N SER A 499 -26.10 9.18 6.69
CA SER A 499 -27.11 8.63 5.73
C SER A 499 -28.53 9.11 5.94
N ASP A 500 -28.88 9.69 7.11
CA ASP A 500 -30.25 10.04 7.48
C ASP A 500 -30.57 11.52 7.32
N GLU A 501 -29.57 12.32 7.00
CA GLU A 501 -29.75 13.76 6.86
C GLU A 501 -30.15 14.16 5.42
N ARG A 502 -31.06 15.14 5.29
CA ARG A 502 -31.42 15.74 3.99
C ARG A 502 -30.22 16.46 3.35
N THR A 503 -29.33 16.98 4.15
CA THR A 503 -28.08 17.57 3.72
C THR A 503 -26.96 16.80 4.43
N PRO A 504 -26.48 15.70 3.83
CA PRO A 504 -25.53 14.82 4.50
C PRO A 504 -24.21 15.50 4.83
N ARG A 505 -23.59 15.09 5.93
CA ARG A 505 -22.17 15.31 6.19
C ARG A 505 -21.36 14.21 5.56
N LEU A 506 -20.18 14.56 5.11
CA LEU A 506 -19.19 13.67 4.55
C LEU A 506 -17.92 13.74 5.38
N ALA A 507 -17.47 12.63 5.90
CA ALA A 507 -16.08 12.47 6.36
C ALA A 507 -15.34 11.59 5.38
N PHE A 508 -14.13 11.99 5.01
CA PHE A 508 -13.30 11.17 4.12
C PHE A 508 -11.82 11.35 4.46
N LYS A 509 -11.05 10.33 4.12
CA LYS A 509 -9.61 10.44 4.05
C LYS A 509 -9.14 10.32 2.61
N GLY A 510 -8.07 11.01 2.29
CA GLY A 510 -7.50 10.99 0.96
C GLY A 510 -6.13 11.67 0.91
N GLN A 511 -5.52 11.61 -0.25
CA GLN A 511 -4.21 12.17 -0.52
C GLN A 511 -4.12 12.74 -1.93
N THR A 512 -3.02 13.41 -2.24
CA THR A 512 -2.68 13.86 -3.59
C THR A 512 -1.32 13.30 -4.00
N GLY A 513 -0.87 13.56 -5.21
CA GLY A 513 0.51 13.25 -5.62
C GLY A 513 1.60 14.00 -4.83
N GLU A 514 1.23 15.07 -4.14
CA GLU A 514 2.17 15.96 -3.42
C GLU A 514 1.89 16.06 -1.93
N ARG A 515 0.78 15.52 -1.45
CA ARG A 515 0.38 15.60 -0.04
C ARG A 515 -0.01 14.24 0.48
N SER A 516 0.49 13.93 1.68
CA SER A 516 0.17 12.73 2.45
C SER A 516 -1.31 12.67 2.82
N ARG A 517 -1.70 11.57 3.45
CA ARG A 517 -3.09 11.34 3.89
C ARG A 517 -3.59 12.42 4.83
N GLU A 518 -4.70 13.00 4.46
CA GLU A 518 -5.45 13.99 5.23
C GLU A 518 -6.88 13.50 5.48
N MET A 519 -7.52 14.01 6.52
CA MET A 519 -8.91 13.74 6.82
C MET A 519 -9.72 15.03 6.78
N PHE A 520 -10.91 14.96 6.19
CA PHE A 520 -11.79 16.11 6.03
C PHE A 520 -13.21 15.81 6.49
N LEU A 521 -13.87 16.87 6.94
CA LEU A 521 -15.31 16.90 7.22
C LEU A 521 -15.96 17.99 6.37
N CYS A 522 -17.02 17.63 5.65
CA CYS A 522 -17.75 18.55 4.77
C CYS A 522 -19.27 18.41 4.99
N THR A 523 -20.03 19.41 4.56
CA THR A 523 -21.50 19.34 4.43
C THR A 523 -21.85 19.37 2.96
N LEU A 524 -22.57 18.36 2.47
CA LEU A 524 -22.87 18.16 1.04
C LEU A 524 -24.07 18.98 0.58
N SER A 525 -24.03 20.30 0.77
CA SER A 525 -25.05 21.24 0.28
C SER A 525 -24.95 21.51 -1.23
N SER A 526 -23.79 21.22 -1.83
CA SER A 526 -23.52 21.38 -3.27
C SER A 526 -22.52 20.33 -3.74
N ALA A 527 -22.24 20.29 -5.04
CA ALA A 527 -21.19 19.47 -5.62
C ALA A 527 -19.77 20.00 -5.32
N THR A 528 -19.64 21.24 -4.81
CA THR A 528 -18.37 21.85 -4.38
C THR A 528 -18.50 22.23 -2.90
N PRO A 529 -18.48 21.25 -1.99
CA PRO A 529 -18.68 21.50 -0.56
C PRO A 529 -17.44 22.20 0.03
N LYS A 530 -17.66 23.07 1.01
CA LYS A 530 -16.57 23.58 1.83
C LYS A 530 -16.11 22.47 2.79
N CYS A 531 -14.89 22.02 2.62
CA CYS A 531 -14.29 20.99 3.45
C CYS A 531 -13.38 21.61 4.51
N THR A 532 -13.46 21.09 5.72
CA THR A 532 -12.56 21.44 6.82
C THR A 532 -11.64 20.26 7.09
N ARG A 533 -10.34 20.48 7.07
CA ARG A 533 -9.37 19.47 7.50
C ARG A 533 -9.52 19.24 9.01
N ILE A 534 -9.56 17.99 9.40
CA ILE A 534 -9.70 17.58 10.81
C ILE A 534 -8.64 16.53 11.13
N GLY A 535 -8.19 16.49 12.37
CA GLY A 535 -7.13 15.60 12.82
C GLY A 535 -5.74 16.01 12.31
N GLU A 536 -4.75 15.75 13.10
CA GLU A 536 -3.34 15.94 12.81
C GLU A 536 -2.67 14.57 12.75
N VAL A 537 -1.93 14.33 11.70
CA VAL A 537 -1.22 13.07 11.45
C VAL A 537 0.10 13.38 10.76
N ASN A 538 0.75 12.37 10.27
CA ASN A 538 2.04 12.42 9.57
C ASN A 538 2.16 13.52 8.50
N PHE A 539 1.02 13.97 7.96
CA PHE A 539 0.94 15.06 6.99
C PHE A 539 1.72 16.30 7.42
N ASP A 540 1.48 16.80 8.65
CA ASP A 540 2.08 18.06 9.10
C ASP A 540 3.60 17.92 9.27
N ARG A 541 4.07 16.77 9.74
CA ARG A 541 5.49 16.45 9.83
C ARG A 541 6.14 16.39 8.45
N ILE A 542 5.56 15.65 7.52
CA ILE A 542 6.08 15.52 6.14
C ILE A 542 6.10 16.89 5.47
N ALA A 543 5.03 17.67 5.60
CA ALA A 543 4.96 19.02 5.02
C ALA A 543 6.00 19.98 5.59
N ALA A 544 6.35 19.83 6.87
CA ALA A 544 7.36 20.66 7.52
C ALA A 544 8.80 20.24 7.19
N GLU A 545 9.07 18.94 7.13
CA GLU A 545 10.43 18.39 7.16
C GLU A 545 10.92 17.87 5.80
N ALA A 546 10.03 17.42 4.91
CA ALA A 546 10.40 16.77 3.67
C ALA A 546 10.23 17.66 2.42
N ALA A 547 11.20 17.61 1.54
CA ALA A 547 11.12 18.20 0.20
C ALA A 547 10.50 17.18 -0.76
N ILE A 548 9.32 17.51 -1.28
CA ILE A 548 8.51 16.68 -2.17
C ILE A 548 8.53 17.30 -3.56
N GLY A 549 8.61 16.45 -4.58
CA GLY A 549 8.53 16.85 -5.98
C GLY A 549 7.11 17.29 -6.38
N THR A 550 7.00 18.04 -7.48
CA THR A 550 5.71 18.46 -8.04
C THR A 550 5.11 17.38 -8.93
N CYS A 551 3.77 17.31 -8.97
CA CYS A 551 3.01 16.32 -9.75
C CYS A 551 2.24 17.02 -10.87
N HIS A 552 2.40 16.56 -12.11
CA HIS A 552 1.81 17.16 -13.29
C HIS A 552 1.05 16.14 -14.12
N ASP A 553 -0.13 16.49 -14.60
CA ASP A 553 -0.85 15.69 -15.60
C ASP A 553 -0.17 15.82 -16.96
N TRP A 554 -0.15 14.72 -17.72
CA TRP A 554 0.33 14.70 -19.07
C TRP A 554 -0.40 13.64 -19.91
N ALA A 555 -0.62 13.94 -21.17
CA ALA A 555 -1.24 13.03 -22.11
C ALA A 555 -0.63 13.21 -23.49
N PHE A 556 -0.60 12.13 -24.26
CA PHE A 556 -0.20 12.18 -25.67
C PHE A 556 -1.24 11.50 -26.57
N LYS A 557 -1.17 11.76 -27.85
CA LYS A 557 -2.00 11.09 -28.83
C LYS A 557 -1.22 9.93 -29.44
N SER A 558 -1.73 8.69 -29.20
CA SER A 558 -1.10 7.49 -29.76
C SER A 558 -1.25 7.42 -31.27
N SER A 559 -0.45 6.57 -31.92
CA SER A 559 -0.55 6.26 -33.36
C SER A 559 -1.91 5.70 -33.77
N ARG A 560 -2.65 5.12 -32.81
CA ARG A 560 -4.03 4.66 -32.98
C ARG A 560 -5.07 5.78 -32.89
N GLY A 561 -4.67 7.00 -32.56
CA GLY A 561 -5.53 8.17 -32.46
C GLY A 561 -6.17 8.37 -31.07
N ASP A 562 -5.80 7.58 -30.08
CA ASP A 562 -6.31 7.68 -28.71
C ASP A 562 -5.54 8.71 -27.89
N SER A 563 -6.21 9.35 -26.92
CA SER A 563 -5.54 10.11 -25.88
C SER A 563 -5.12 9.16 -24.78
N ILE A 564 -3.82 8.93 -24.65
CA ILE A 564 -3.24 8.15 -23.57
C ILE A 564 -2.83 9.09 -22.45
N ASN A 565 -3.46 8.91 -21.31
CA ASN A 565 -3.25 9.77 -20.15
C ASN A 565 -2.14 9.23 -19.25
N GLY A 566 -1.67 10.09 -18.37
CA GLY A 566 -0.69 9.77 -17.35
C GLY A 566 -0.39 11.00 -16.49
N PHE A 567 0.65 10.89 -15.70
CA PHE A 567 1.15 11.99 -14.90
C PHE A 567 2.64 11.79 -14.64
N TYR A 568 3.33 12.86 -14.21
CA TYR A 568 4.74 12.74 -13.89
C TYR A 568 5.10 13.58 -12.68
N PHE A 569 6.20 13.20 -12.05
CA PHE A 569 6.79 13.91 -10.92
C PHE A 569 8.12 14.53 -11.36
N LEU A 570 8.32 15.78 -10.95
CA LEU A 570 9.62 16.46 -11.05
C LEU A 570 10.31 16.42 -9.68
N PRO A 571 11.65 16.38 -9.65
CA PRO A 571 12.41 16.45 -8.40
C PRO A 571 12.11 17.72 -7.60
N PRO A 572 12.25 17.68 -6.26
CA PRO A 572 12.33 18.92 -5.48
C PRO A 572 13.46 19.80 -6.03
N ASN A 573 13.25 21.11 -6.03
CA ASN A 573 14.22 22.07 -6.58
C ASN A 573 14.59 21.80 -8.06
N PHE A 574 13.58 21.37 -8.85
CA PHE A 574 13.75 21.13 -10.28
C PHE A 574 14.35 22.34 -11.01
N ASP A 575 15.33 22.08 -11.87
CA ASP A 575 16.00 23.07 -12.72
C ASP A 575 15.98 22.57 -14.17
N ALA A 576 15.22 23.25 -15.03
CA ALA A 576 15.07 22.87 -16.43
C ALA A 576 16.37 22.95 -17.26
N ALA A 577 17.42 23.59 -16.74
CA ALA A 577 18.75 23.62 -17.39
C ALA A 577 19.57 22.34 -17.15
N LYS A 578 19.16 21.53 -16.18
CA LYS A 578 19.82 20.25 -15.85
C LYS A 578 19.24 19.08 -16.62
N LYS A 579 19.98 17.99 -16.69
CA LYS A 579 19.55 16.72 -17.27
C LYS A 579 19.29 15.70 -16.18
N TYR A 580 18.09 15.10 -16.19
CA TYR A 580 17.63 14.14 -15.21
C TYR A 580 17.45 12.76 -15.81
N PRO A 581 17.73 11.67 -15.08
CA PRO A 581 17.32 10.34 -15.45
C PRO A 581 15.78 10.22 -15.37
N LEU A 582 15.19 9.38 -16.22
CA LEU A 582 13.75 9.09 -16.25
C LEU A 582 13.48 7.70 -15.69
N LEU A 583 12.46 7.59 -14.85
CA LEU A 583 11.83 6.32 -14.51
C LEU A 583 10.41 6.29 -15.07
N VAL A 584 10.09 5.26 -15.84
CA VAL A 584 8.74 5.03 -16.36
C VAL A 584 8.10 3.94 -15.51
N TYR A 585 6.96 4.27 -14.87
CA TYR A 585 6.16 3.36 -14.08
C TYR A 585 4.81 3.10 -14.74
N TYR A 586 4.32 1.87 -14.62
CA TYR A 586 3.03 1.44 -15.15
C TYR A 586 2.57 0.15 -14.43
N TYR A 587 1.27 -0.07 -14.38
CA TYR A 587 0.74 -1.41 -14.18
C TYR A 587 0.59 -2.13 -15.52
N GLY A 588 0.23 -1.39 -16.57
CA GLY A 588 0.23 -1.86 -17.95
C GLY A 588 -0.92 -2.82 -18.29
N GLY A 589 -1.96 -2.86 -17.47
CA GLY A 589 -3.09 -3.77 -17.61
C GLY A 589 -4.40 -3.13 -17.19
N CYS A 590 -5.28 -3.92 -16.57
CA CYS A 590 -6.66 -3.54 -16.30
C CYS A 590 -6.86 -2.40 -15.28
N THR A 591 -5.87 -2.10 -14.45
CA THR A 591 -6.01 -1.12 -13.37
C THR A 591 -5.06 0.06 -13.57
N PRO A 592 -5.51 1.31 -13.47
CA PRO A 592 -4.65 2.47 -13.52
C PRO A 592 -3.84 2.66 -12.23
N THR A 593 -2.78 3.42 -12.32
CA THR A 593 -2.01 3.92 -11.18
C THR A 593 -2.59 5.28 -10.75
N THR A 594 -2.87 5.45 -9.47
CA THR A 594 -3.48 6.69 -8.96
C THR A 594 -2.44 7.72 -8.51
N LYS A 595 -2.78 9.01 -8.63
CA LYS A 595 -1.95 10.15 -8.19
C LYS A 595 -1.93 10.26 -6.67
N GLN A 596 -1.00 9.57 -6.04
CA GLN A 596 -0.88 9.52 -4.58
C GLN A 596 0.59 9.61 -4.14
N LEU A 597 0.82 10.31 -3.02
CA LEU A 597 2.14 10.46 -2.44
C LEU A 597 2.65 9.14 -1.85
N GLU A 598 1.79 8.51 -1.04
CA GLU A 598 2.12 7.29 -0.32
C GLU A 598 1.65 6.08 -1.12
N PHE A 599 2.57 5.50 -1.87
CA PHE A 599 2.33 4.36 -2.73
C PHE A 599 3.37 3.27 -2.46
N ILE A 600 2.99 1.99 -2.63
CA ILE A 600 3.88 0.85 -2.35
C ILE A 600 5.16 0.88 -3.19
N TYR A 601 5.09 1.41 -4.40
CA TYR A 601 6.22 1.78 -5.24
C TYR A 601 6.42 3.28 -5.08
N PRO A 602 7.43 3.74 -4.32
CA PRO A 602 7.49 5.09 -3.79
C PRO A 602 7.94 6.12 -4.85
N LEU A 603 7.05 6.45 -5.78
CA LEU A 603 7.36 7.30 -6.95
C LEU A 603 7.93 8.66 -6.55
N GLN A 604 7.39 9.28 -5.49
CA GLN A 604 7.90 10.54 -4.96
C GLN A 604 9.27 10.42 -4.27
N VAL A 605 9.61 9.25 -3.71
CA VAL A 605 10.95 9.02 -3.17
C VAL A 605 11.97 8.96 -4.30
N PHE A 606 11.63 8.36 -5.44
CA PHE A 606 12.48 8.43 -6.64
C PHE A 606 12.63 9.87 -7.13
N ALA A 607 11.53 10.64 -7.17
CA ALA A 607 11.60 12.05 -7.54
C ALA A 607 12.52 12.85 -6.59
N ALA A 608 12.38 12.62 -5.27
CA ALA A 608 13.25 13.23 -4.26
C ALA A 608 14.73 12.85 -4.40
N GLN A 609 15.01 11.68 -4.98
CA GLN A 609 16.37 11.25 -5.32
C GLN A 609 16.86 11.78 -6.66
N GLY A 610 16.15 12.70 -7.32
CA GLY A 610 16.57 13.38 -8.52
C GLY A 610 16.21 12.68 -9.84
N TYR A 611 15.21 11.78 -9.84
CA TYR A 611 14.62 11.23 -11.05
C TYR A 611 13.41 12.07 -11.49
N VAL A 612 13.20 12.23 -12.79
CA VAL A 612 11.87 12.47 -13.32
C VAL A 612 11.13 11.14 -13.35
N VAL A 613 9.90 11.08 -12.85
CA VAL A 613 9.13 9.83 -12.81
C VAL A 613 7.87 10.02 -13.63
N TYR A 614 7.73 9.27 -14.71
CA TYR A 614 6.54 9.28 -15.58
C TYR A 614 5.70 8.02 -15.35
N VAL A 615 4.39 8.21 -15.15
CA VAL A 615 3.40 7.14 -15.04
C VAL A 615 2.53 7.15 -16.29
N CYS A 616 2.51 6.04 -17.02
CA CYS A 616 1.70 5.86 -18.21
C CYS A 616 0.46 5.00 -17.92
N GLU A 617 -0.72 5.49 -18.33
CA GLU A 617 -2.00 4.78 -18.21
C GLU A 617 -2.42 4.27 -19.59
N PRO A 618 -1.96 3.08 -20.01
CA PRO A 618 -2.15 2.58 -21.36
C PRO A 618 -3.55 2.06 -21.61
N SER A 619 -3.86 1.79 -22.88
CA SER A 619 -5.08 1.12 -23.33
C SER A 619 -5.35 -0.14 -22.50
N GLY A 620 -6.63 -0.32 -22.13
CA GLY A 620 -7.07 -1.44 -21.29
C GLY A 620 -7.28 -1.07 -19.81
N CYS A 621 -6.83 0.10 -19.34
CA CYS A 621 -7.13 0.58 -17.98
C CYS A 621 -8.61 0.93 -17.83
N ILE A 622 -9.21 0.57 -16.68
CA ILE A 622 -10.52 1.06 -16.26
C ILE A 622 -10.46 2.54 -15.89
N GLY A 623 -11.62 3.18 -15.83
CA GLY A 623 -11.71 4.60 -15.43
C GLY A 623 -11.64 5.58 -16.60
N TYR A 624 -11.46 5.10 -17.83
CA TYR A 624 -11.41 5.88 -19.08
C TYR A 624 -12.54 5.53 -20.05
N GLY A 625 -13.56 4.83 -19.59
CA GLY A 625 -14.69 4.35 -20.37
C GLY A 625 -14.57 2.89 -20.78
N GLN A 626 -15.72 2.27 -21.04
CA GLN A 626 -15.82 0.84 -21.26
C GLN A 626 -15.07 0.38 -22.52
N GLU A 627 -15.12 1.15 -23.59
CA GLU A 627 -14.43 0.83 -24.85
C GLU A 627 -12.91 0.80 -24.68
N PHE A 628 -12.36 1.77 -23.94
CA PHE A 628 -10.94 1.83 -23.63
C PHE A 628 -10.52 0.65 -22.73
N ALA A 629 -11.30 0.36 -21.69
CA ALA A 629 -11.06 -0.78 -20.80
C ALA A 629 -11.15 -2.13 -21.52
N ALA A 630 -12.07 -2.27 -22.46
CA ALA A 630 -12.29 -3.50 -23.25
C ALA A 630 -11.09 -3.89 -24.11
N ARG A 631 -10.16 -2.99 -24.40
CA ARG A 631 -8.93 -3.28 -25.18
C ARG A 631 -7.96 -4.21 -24.46
N HIS A 632 -8.13 -4.36 -23.14
CA HIS A 632 -7.37 -5.36 -22.39
C HIS A 632 -7.81 -6.79 -22.68
N VAL A 633 -9.08 -6.98 -23.11
CA VAL A 633 -9.66 -8.31 -23.32
C VAL A 633 -9.15 -8.92 -24.62
N GLY A 634 -8.52 -10.10 -24.54
CA GLY A 634 -8.00 -10.86 -25.67
C GLY A 634 -6.67 -10.37 -26.24
N THR A 635 -6.02 -9.37 -25.67
CA THR A 635 -4.77 -8.79 -26.19
C THR A 635 -3.53 -9.05 -25.33
N TRP A 636 -3.71 -9.36 -24.08
CA TRP A 636 -2.67 -9.62 -23.08
C TRP A 636 -1.56 -8.54 -22.99
N GLY A 637 -1.74 -7.36 -23.38
CA GLY A 637 -0.75 -6.29 -23.19
C GLY A 637 -0.03 -5.83 -24.45
N LYS A 638 -0.38 -6.34 -25.63
CA LYS A 638 0.21 -5.86 -26.89
C LYS A 638 -0.04 -4.36 -27.07
N GLU A 639 -1.30 -3.92 -27.01
CA GLU A 639 -1.67 -2.52 -27.20
C GLU A 639 -1.15 -1.63 -26.04
N SER A 640 -1.22 -2.14 -24.83
CA SER A 640 -0.69 -1.44 -23.65
C SER A 640 0.83 -1.23 -23.75
N GLY A 641 1.56 -2.22 -24.23
CA GLY A 641 3.01 -2.12 -24.47
C GLY A 641 3.36 -1.10 -25.55
N ASP A 642 2.59 -1.08 -26.64
CA ASP A 642 2.77 -0.09 -27.71
C ASP A 642 2.56 1.33 -27.18
N ASP A 643 1.51 1.56 -26.38
CA ASP A 643 1.26 2.88 -25.74
C ASP A 643 2.38 3.32 -24.81
N ILE A 644 2.92 2.41 -23.98
CA ILE A 644 4.02 2.73 -23.08
C ILE A 644 5.29 3.11 -23.85
N ILE A 645 5.59 2.40 -24.92
CA ILE A 645 6.75 2.70 -25.78
C ILE A 645 6.57 4.04 -26.47
N GLU A 646 5.40 4.28 -27.11
CA GLU A 646 5.09 5.55 -27.78
C GLU A 646 5.09 6.71 -26.76
N GLY A 647 4.44 6.53 -25.61
CA GLY A 647 4.40 7.53 -24.54
C GLY A 647 5.77 7.88 -24.03
N THR A 648 6.63 6.89 -23.80
CA THR A 648 8.03 7.14 -23.37
C THR A 648 8.79 7.96 -24.42
N LYS A 649 8.70 7.61 -25.71
CA LYS A 649 9.36 8.34 -26.80
C LYS A 649 8.85 9.77 -26.93
N THR A 650 7.53 9.95 -26.85
CA THR A 650 6.91 11.29 -26.92
C THR A 650 7.29 12.14 -25.71
N PHE A 651 7.30 11.54 -24.51
CA PHE A 651 7.72 12.22 -23.30
C PHE A 651 9.17 12.72 -23.41
N LEU A 652 10.08 11.89 -23.91
CA LEU A 652 11.48 12.27 -24.14
C LEU A 652 11.62 13.41 -25.15
N ALA A 653 10.81 13.43 -26.19
CA ALA A 653 10.83 14.49 -27.21
C ALA A 653 10.30 15.83 -26.68
N GLU A 654 9.27 15.80 -25.83
CA GLU A 654 8.62 17.01 -25.30
C GLU A 654 9.29 17.55 -24.03
N HIS A 655 10.10 16.75 -23.34
CA HIS A 655 10.73 17.12 -22.08
C HIS A 655 12.28 17.09 -22.19
N PRO A 656 12.88 18.13 -22.79
CA PRO A 656 14.30 18.17 -23.12
C PRO A 656 15.24 18.13 -21.90
N TYR A 657 14.73 18.34 -20.70
CA TYR A 657 15.48 18.17 -19.45
C TYR A 657 15.68 16.71 -19.06
N VAL A 658 15.04 15.76 -19.74
CA VAL A 658 15.29 14.33 -19.55
C VAL A 658 16.48 13.87 -20.37
N ASP A 659 17.31 13.01 -19.81
CA ASP A 659 18.41 12.36 -20.52
C ASP A 659 17.93 11.05 -21.17
N ALA A 660 17.77 11.05 -22.48
CA ALA A 660 17.30 9.91 -23.24
C ALA A 660 18.18 8.63 -23.14
N LYS A 661 19.43 8.75 -22.62
CA LYS A 661 20.33 7.63 -22.39
C LYS A 661 20.19 7.02 -20.98
N ARG A 662 19.45 7.69 -20.09
CA ARG A 662 19.27 7.30 -18.68
C ARG A 662 17.80 7.10 -18.37
N VAL A 663 17.15 6.19 -19.12
CA VAL A 663 15.73 5.87 -18.98
C VAL A 663 15.60 4.49 -18.38
N GLY A 664 14.97 4.38 -17.23
CA GLY A 664 14.59 3.11 -16.59
C GLY A 664 13.10 2.85 -16.64
N CYS A 665 12.71 1.61 -16.45
CA CYS A 665 11.29 1.27 -16.29
C CYS A 665 11.09 0.22 -15.21
N MET A 666 9.91 0.23 -14.57
CA MET A 666 9.56 -0.77 -13.58
C MET A 666 8.06 -0.98 -13.46
N GLY A 667 7.71 -2.18 -13.03
CA GLY A 667 6.34 -2.56 -12.68
C GLY A 667 6.30 -3.86 -11.89
N ALA A 668 5.14 -4.15 -11.32
CA ALA A 668 4.94 -5.31 -10.48
C ALA A 668 3.77 -6.17 -10.95
N SER A 669 3.84 -7.48 -10.68
CA SER A 669 2.78 -8.41 -11.03
C SER A 669 2.54 -8.40 -12.56
N TYR A 670 1.36 -7.96 -12.98
CA TYR A 670 1.12 -7.71 -14.40
C TYR A 670 2.06 -6.62 -14.96
N GLY A 671 2.38 -5.59 -14.18
CA GLY A 671 3.41 -4.60 -14.52
C GLY A 671 4.82 -5.19 -14.61
N GLY A 672 5.09 -6.24 -13.83
CA GLY A 672 6.32 -7.03 -13.93
C GLY A 672 6.39 -7.81 -15.25
N PHE A 673 5.26 -8.43 -15.67
CA PHE A 673 5.13 -8.99 -17.01
C PHE A 673 5.39 -7.92 -18.07
N MET A 674 4.70 -6.78 -17.97
CA MET A 674 4.83 -5.68 -18.92
C MET A 674 6.28 -5.20 -19.02
N THR A 675 6.98 -5.09 -17.88
CA THR A 675 8.41 -4.73 -17.87
C THR A 675 9.25 -5.71 -18.67
N GLN A 676 9.08 -7.00 -18.45
CA GLN A 676 9.78 -8.05 -19.22
C GLN A 676 9.40 -8.02 -20.71
N TYR A 677 8.10 -7.84 -21.00
CA TYR A 677 7.57 -7.79 -22.36
C TYR A 677 8.11 -6.60 -23.17
N LEU A 678 8.20 -5.43 -22.56
CA LEU A 678 8.77 -4.24 -23.19
C LEU A 678 10.23 -4.46 -23.63
N GLN A 679 11.04 -5.15 -22.82
CA GLN A 679 12.45 -5.46 -23.19
C GLN A 679 12.55 -6.39 -24.42
N THR A 680 11.49 -7.13 -24.76
CA THR A 680 11.45 -7.91 -26.00
C THR A 680 11.07 -7.07 -27.23
N ARG A 681 10.65 -5.81 -27.02
CA ARG A 681 10.04 -4.94 -28.05
C ARG A 681 10.85 -3.68 -28.33
N THR A 682 11.73 -3.25 -27.43
CA THR A 682 12.46 -1.98 -27.54
C THR A 682 13.73 -1.98 -26.69
N ASP A 683 14.72 -1.21 -27.14
CA ASP A 683 15.99 -0.97 -26.44
C ASP A 683 16.10 0.47 -25.87
N ILE A 684 14.94 1.15 -25.68
CA ILE A 684 14.94 2.52 -25.16
C ILE A 684 15.31 2.61 -23.68
N PHE A 685 15.23 1.50 -22.95
CA PHE A 685 15.51 1.46 -21.52
C PHE A 685 16.97 1.06 -21.24
N ALA A 686 17.64 1.83 -20.39
CA ALA A 686 18.98 1.52 -19.91
C ALA A 686 18.99 0.57 -18.70
N ALA A 687 17.87 0.44 -17.99
CA ALA A 687 17.68 -0.52 -16.90
C ALA A 687 16.20 -0.82 -16.68
N ALA A 688 15.89 -2.03 -16.22
CA ALA A 688 14.52 -2.45 -15.95
C ALA A 688 14.43 -3.22 -14.62
N VAL A 689 13.28 -3.08 -13.92
CA VAL A 689 12.97 -3.80 -12.68
C VAL A 689 11.59 -4.47 -12.80
N SER A 690 11.56 -5.79 -12.73
CA SER A 690 10.34 -6.61 -12.75
C SER A 690 10.12 -7.27 -11.39
N HIS A 691 9.13 -6.82 -10.63
CA HIS A 691 8.72 -7.46 -9.38
C HIS A 691 7.58 -8.44 -9.63
N ALA A 692 7.77 -9.70 -9.22
CA ALA A 692 6.79 -10.79 -9.31
C ALA A 692 6.13 -10.87 -10.69
N GLY A 693 6.93 -10.68 -11.76
CA GLY A 693 6.45 -10.64 -13.15
C GLY A 693 6.24 -12.03 -13.75
N ILE A 694 5.34 -12.10 -14.71
CA ILE A 694 5.01 -13.30 -15.47
C ILE A 694 5.93 -13.38 -16.70
N SER A 695 6.74 -14.42 -16.81
CA SER A 695 7.63 -14.63 -17.96
C SER A 695 7.03 -15.55 -19.02
N ASN A 696 6.14 -16.44 -18.59
CA ASN A 696 5.50 -17.43 -19.43
C ASN A 696 3.99 -17.46 -19.16
N ILE A 697 3.22 -16.90 -20.08
CA ILE A 697 1.76 -16.75 -19.94
C ILE A 697 1.07 -18.12 -19.80
N ALA A 698 1.57 -19.16 -20.48
CA ALA A 698 0.99 -20.50 -20.42
C ALA A 698 1.23 -21.18 -19.07
N SER A 699 2.43 -21.06 -18.48
CA SER A 699 2.69 -21.60 -17.14
C SER A 699 1.93 -20.83 -16.05
N TYR A 700 1.84 -19.51 -16.17
CA TYR A 700 1.01 -18.69 -15.28
C TYR A 700 -0.47 -19.03 -15.37
N TRP A 701 -0.99 -19.30 -16.58
CA TRP A 701 -2.38 -19.71 -16.77
C TRP A 701 -2.74 -20.93 -15.91
N GLY A 702 -1.88 -21.94 -15.84
CA GLY A 702 -2.10 -23.14 -15.02
C GLY A 702 -1.65 -23.01 -13.56
N GLY A 703 -0.62 -22.23 -13.27
CA GLY A 703 0.07 -22.15 -11.97
C GLY A 703 -0.28 -20.92 -11.11
N GLY A 704 -0.65 -19.78 -11.72
CA GLY A 704 -0.94 -18.54 -11.03
C GLY A 704 -2.30 -18.54 -10.31
N TYR A 705 -2.42 -17.72 -9.24
CA TYR A 705 -3.68 -17.61 -8.50
C TYR A 705 -4.84 -17.18 -9.40
N TRP A 706 -4.62 -16.09 -10.15
CA TRP A 706 -5.60 -15.59 -11.12
C TRP A 706 -5.54 -16.31 -12.48
N GLY A 707 -4.53 -17.18 -12.70
CA GLY A 707 -4.15 -17.75 -13.98
C GLY A 707 -5.31 -18.09 -14.91
N TYR A 708 -5.94 -19.24 -14.71
CA TYR A 708 -7.05 -19.67 -15.57
C TYR A 708 -8.30 -18.77 -15.43
N SER A 709 -8.58 -18.22 -14.25
CA SER A 709 -9.72 -17.33 -14.02
C SER A 709 -9.51 -15.93 -14.61
N TYR A 710 -8.28 -15.42 -14.57
CA TYR A 710 -7.92 -14.19 -15.28
C TYR A 710 -7.98 -14.39 -16.80
N GLY A 711 -7.49 -15.52 -17.29
CA GLY A 711 -7.61 -15.94 -18.68
C GLY A 711 -9.07 -15.97 -19.15
N GLU A 712 -10.00 -16.32 -18.27
CA GLU A 712 -11.42 -16.28 -18.55
C GLU A 712 -11.97 -14.86 -18.69
N CYS A 713 -11.63 -13.99 -17.75
CA CYS A 713 -12.15 -12.62 -17.70
C CYS A 713 -11.45 -11.67 -18.68
N ALA A 714 -10.11 -11.74 -18.78
CA ALA A 714 -9.31 -10.85 -19.60
C ALA A 714 -9.04 -11.38 -21.01
N GLN A 715 -9.15 -12.68 -21.21
CA GLN A 715 -8.82 -13.33 -22.48
C GLN A 715 -9.98 -14.10 -23.09
N TYR A 716 -11.11 -13.96 -22.56
CA TYR A 716 -12.43 -14.47 -22.87
C TYR A 716 -12.46 -15.54 -23.96
N GLY A 717 -12.56 -16.81 -23.55
CA GLY A 717 -12.57 -17.96 -24.45
C GLY A 717 -11.23 -18.32 -25.08
N SER A 718 -10.12 -17.68 -24.67
CA SER A 718 -8.76 -17.97 -25.14
C SER A 718 -8.00 -18.79 -24.12
N TYR A 719 -7.44 -19.90 -24.56
CA TYR A 719 -6.71 -20.87 -23.76
C TYR A 719 -5.41 -21.29 -24.47
N PRO A 720 -4.41 -21.86 -23.75
CA PRO A 720 -3.17 -22.28 -24.38
C PRO A 720 -3.34 -23.22 -25.59
N TRP A 721 -4.39 -24.06 -25.61
CA TRP A 721 -4.64 -25.02 -26.67
C TRP A 721 -5.43 -24.48 -27.88
N ASN A 722 -6.17 -23.36 -27.72
CA ASN A 722 -6.95 -22.78 -28.83
C ASN A 722 -6.37 -21.45 -29.37
N ASN A 723 -5.44 -20.82 -28.60
CA ASN A 723 -4.74 -19.60 -29.01
C ASN A 723 -3.25 -19.62 -28.58
N PRO A 724 -2.47 -20.63 -29.03
CA PRO A 724 -1.06 -20.78 -28.65
C PRO A 724 -0.23 -19.56 -29.02
N ASP A 725 -0.57 -18.84 -30.07
CA ASP A 725 0.16 -17.65 -30.51
C ASP A 725 0.20 -16.57 -29.44
N MET A 726 -0.91 -16.30 -28.76
CA MET A 726 -0.93 -15.33 -27.68
C MET A 726 -0.10 -15.80 -26.48
N TYR A 727 -0.28 -17.06 -26.10
CA TYR A 727 0.40 -17.63 -24.93
C TYR A 727 1.90 -17.81 -25.12
N VAL A 728 2.37 -18.00 -26.37
CA VAL A 728 3.79 -18.17 -26.68
C VAL A 728 4.41 -16.86 -27.18
N LYS A 729 3.85 -16.24 -28.22
CA LYS A 729 4.49 -15.08 -28.86
C LYS A 729 4.55 -13.83 -27.98
N GLN A 730 3.61 -13.67 -27.04
CA GLN A 730 3.62 -12.56 -26.07
C GLN A 730 4.36 -12.90 -24.77
N SER A 731 4.75 -14.14 -24.55
CA SER A 731 5.54 -14.51 -23.36
C SER A 731 6.98 -14.02 -23.48
N PRO A 732 7.47 -13.25 -22.51
CA PRO A 732 8.85 -12.79 -22.49
C PRO A 732 9.89 -13.91 -22.61
N LEU A 733 9.63 -15.06 -21.97
CA LEU A 733 10.52 -16.20 -21.96
C LEU A 733 10.84 -16.71 -23.39
N PHE A 734 9.85 -16.79 -24.26
CA PHE A 734 10.02 -17.26 -25.63
C PHE A 734 10.63 -16.21 -26.57
N ASN A 735 10.90 -15.01 -26.05
CA ASN A 735 11.55 -13.90 -26.74
C ASN A 735 12.76 -13.38 -25.94
N ALA A 736 13.30 -14.20 -25.05
CA ALA A 736 14.38 -13.79 -24.15
C ALA A 736 15.66 -13.38 -24.90
N ASP A 737 15.89 -13.94 -26.09
CA ASP A 737 17.00 -13.58 -26.99
C ASP A 737 17.01 -12.12 -27.42
N LYS A 738 15.84 -11.46 -27.40
CA LYS A 738 15.66 -10.04 -27.74
C LYS A 738 15.91 -9.09 -26.55
N ILE A 739 16.07 -9.62 -25.34
CA ILE A 739 16.28 -8.80 -24.13
C ILE A 739 17.76 -8.46 -24.00
N HIS A 740 18.08 -7.17 -24.14
CA HIS A 740 19.46 -6.64 -23.98
C HIS A 740 19.60 -5.72 -22.78
N THR A 741 18.52 -5.13 -22.31
CA THR A 741 18.49 -4.23 -21.16
C THR A 741 18.88 -4.96 -19.88
N PRO A 742 19.77 -4.42 -19.03
CA PRO A 742 20.01 -4.91 -17.69
C PRO A 742 18.70 -5.06 -16.91
N LEU A 743 18.40 -6.27 -16.42
CA LEU A 743 17.11 -6.60 -15.81
C LEU A 743 17.27 -7.12 -14.38
N LEU A 744 16.62 -6.45 -13.45
CA LEU A 744 16.45 -6.92 -12.08
C LEU A 744 15.10 -7.64 -11.95
N LEU A 745 15.15 -8.91 -11.55
CA LEU A 745 14.00 -9.71 -11.17
C LEU A 745 13.90 -9.76 -9.64
N LEU A 746 12.72 -9.43 -9.09
CA LEU A 746 12.44 -9.45 -7.66
C LEU A 746 11.23 -10.34 -7.38
N HIS A 747 11.28 -11.21 -6.34
CA HIS A 747 10.16 -12.12 -6.06
C HIS A 747 10.14 -12.57 -4.60
N GLY A 748 8.97 -12.66 -3.99
CA GLY A 748 8.78 -13.30 -2.69
C GLY A 748 8.86 -14.83 -2.82
N THR A 749 9.59 -15.52 -1.94
CA THR A 749 9.84 -16.97 -2.09
C THR A 749 8.61 -17.85 -1.90
N VAL A 750 7.55 -17.33 -1.26
CA VAL A 750 6.29 -18.03 -1.04
C VAL A 750 5.12 -17.39 -1.78
N ASP A 751 5.41 -16.72 -2.89
CA ASP A 751 4.38 -16.07 -3.71
C ASP A 751 3.37 -17.09 -4.25
N THR A 752 2.12 -16.96 -3.79
CA THR A 752 1.00 -17.81 -4.18
C THR A 752 0.20 -17.24 -5.36
N ASN A 753 0.42 -15.97 -5.71
CA ASN A 753 -0.26 -15.32 -6.82
C ASN A 753 0.48 -15.54 -8.15
N VAL A 754 1.74 -15.14 -8.22
CA VAL A 754 2.63 -15.40 -9.35
C VAL A 754 3.72 -16.36 -8.87
N PRO A 755 3.75 -17.61 -9.33
CA PRO A 755 4.76 -18.55 -8.90
C PRO A 755 6.18 -18.03 -9.15
N THR A 756 7.09 -18.24 -8.21
CA THR A 756 8.50 -17.80 -8.29
C THR A 756 9.22 -18.39 -9.51
N THR A 757 8.72 -19.51 -10.03
CA THR A 757 9.21 -20.13 -11.27
C THR A 757 9.11 -19.22 -12.47
N GLU A 758 8.21 -18.23 -12.47
CA GLU A 758 8.11 -17.24 -13.54
C GLU A 758 9.40 -16.41 -13.64
N SER A 759 9.90 -15.86 -12.52
CA SER A 759 11.19 -15.17 -12.50
C SER A 759 12.36 -16.11 -12.74
N GLN A 760 12.31 -17.32 -12.18
CA GLN A 760 13.40 -18.30 -12.32
C GLN A 760 13.63 -18.72 -13.78
N GLN A 761 12.57 -18.94 -14.54
CA GLN A 761 12.68 -19.34 -15.96
C GLN A 761 13.41 -18.26 -16.78
N LEU A 762 12.99 -17.00 -16.62
CA LEU A 762 13.59 -15.89 -17.37
C LEU A 762 15.03 -15.62 -16.92
N PHE A 763 15.31 -15.70 -15.61
CA PHE A 763 16.68 -15.59 -15.09
C PHE A 763 17.60 -16.63 -15.75
N ASN A 764 17.19 -17.90 -15.79
CA ASN A 764 17.97 -18.96 -16.40
C ASN A 764 18.22 -18.70 -17.90
N ALA A 765 17.17 -18.31 -18.64
CA ALA A 765 17.28 -18.00 -20.06
C ALA A 765 18.27 -16.86 -20.32
N LEU A 766 18.15 -15.76 -19.59
CA LEU A 766 19.04 -14.60 -19.76
C LEU A 766 20.49 -14.89 -19.34
N ARG A 767 20.71 -15.71 -18.30
CA ARG A 767 22.05 -16.16 -17.91
C ARG A 767 22.70 -17.03 -18.99
N ILE A 768 21.93 -17.96 -19.61
CA ILE A 768 22.41 -18.79 -20.72
C ILE A 768 22.77 -17.94 -21.95
N LEU A 769 21.99 -16.89 -22.19
CA LEU A 769 22.23 -15.93 -23.27
C LEU A 769 23.36 -14.93 -22.98
N GLY A 770 24.00 -14.99 -21.80
CA GLY A 770 25.04 -14.06 -21.39
C GLY A 770 24.56 -12.62 -21.17
N ARG A 771 23.30 -12.44 -20.82
CA ARG A 771 22.69 -11.13 -20.58
C ARG A 771 22.92 -10.65 -19.14
N GLU A 772 22.94 -9.34 -18.96
CA GLU A 772 23.02 -8.71 -17.63
C GLU A 772 21.67 -8.88 -16.92
N VAL A 773 21.62 -9.77 -15.93
CA VAL A 773 20.43 -10.06 -15.15
C VAL A 773 20.78 -10.39 -13.72
N SER A 774 20.03 -9.81 -12.77
CA SER A 774 20.07 -10.18 -11.36
C SER A 774 18.71 -10.70 -10.90
N TYR A 775 18.70 -11.72 -10.05
CA TYR A 775 17.48 -12.25 -9.43
C TYR A 775 17.61 -12.22 -7.92
N VAL A 776 16.79 -11.41 -7.27
CA VAL A 776 16.77 -11.24 -5.82
C VAL A 776 15.45 -11.76 -5.27
N GLN A 777 15.55 -12.71 -4.35
CA GLN A 777 14.41 -13.30 -3.67
C GLN A 777 14.22 -12.67 -2.29
N VAL A 778 12.96 -12.45 -1.88
CA VAL A 778 12.62 -11.98 -0.54
C VAL A 778 12.06 -13.16 0.24
N ASP A 779 12.90 -13.73 1.11
CA ASP A 779 12.60 -14.97 1.80
C ASP A 779 11.37 -14.88 2.71
N GLY A 780 10.47 -15.88 2.62
CA GLY A 780 9.24 -15.97 3.39
C GLY A 780 8.16 -14.92 3.05
N GLU A 781 8.38 -14.09 2.03
CA GLU A 781 7.38 -13.12 1.57
C GLU A 781 6.54 -13.68 0.42
N ASN A 782 5.27 -13.22 0.39
CA ASN A 782 4.30 -13.57 -0.65
C ASN A 782 4.34 -12.51 -1.78
N HIS A 783 3.28 -12.39 -2.56
CA HIS A 783 3.14 -11.46 -3.69
C HIS A 783 3.33 -10.00 -3.29
N VAL A 784 2.91 -9.62 -2.11
CA VAL A 784 3.17 -8.32 -1.49
C VAL A 784 4.19 -8.51 -0.38
N ILE A 785 5.23 -7.68 -0.36
CA ILE A 785 6.23 -7.68 0.70
C ILE A 785 5.64 -7.02 1.94
N GLY A 786 5.09 -7.85 2.83
CA GLY A 786 4.33 -7.41 4.00
C GLY A 786 5.20 -7.02 5.19
N ASN A 787 6.31 -7.72 5.42
CA ASN A 787 7.20 -7.43 6.54
C ASN A 787 7.90 -6.09 6.34
N PHE A 788 7.81 -5.21 7.32
CA PHE A 788 8.32 -3.84 7.25
C PHE A 788 9.81 -3.79 6.92
N LYS A 789 10.65 -4.52 7.67
CA LYS A 789 12.11 -4.50 7.47
C LYS A 789 12.51 -5.05 6.10
N LYS A 790 11.90 -6.16 5.69
CA LYS A 790 12.14 -6.74 4.36
C LYS A 790 11.69 -5.80 3.25
N ARG A 791 10.57 -5.10 3.44
CA ARG A 791 10.09 -4.10 2.48
C ARG A 791 11.04 -2.93 2.32
N MET A 792 11.61 -2.41 3.42
CA MET A 792 12.63 -1.36 3.37
C MET A 792 13.87 -1.83 2.58
N THR A 793 14.40 -3.01 2.93
CA THR A 793 15.57 -3.58 2.23
C THR A 793 15.28 -3.85 0.75
N TRP A 794 14.09 -4.37 0.44
CA TRP A 794 13.65 -4.62 -0.94
C TRP A 794 13.59 -3.32 -1.76
N GLN A 795 13.10 -2.21 -1.20
CA GLN A 795 13.13 -0.92 -1.88
C GLN A 795 14.56 -0.42 -2.10
N ASN A 796 15.45 -0.62 -1.14
CA ASN A 796 16.85 -0.25 -1.27
C ASN A 796 17.55 -1.00 -2.43
N VAL A 797 17.19 -2.25 -2.67
CA VAL A 797 17.69 -3.02 -3.83
C VAL A 797 17.26 -2.36 -5.14
N ILE A 798 16.01 -1.89 -5.23
CA ILE A 798 15.51 -1.19 -6.44
C ILE A 798 16.23 0.15 -6.63
N PHE A 799 16.38 0.94 -5.56
CA PHE A 799 17.10 2.22 -5.60
C PHE A 799 18.55 2.01 -6.03
N ALA A 800 19.24 1.02 -5.46
CA ALA A 800 20.63 0.69 -5.78
C ALA A 800 20.81 0.25 -7.25
N TRP A 801 19.86 -0.52 -7.78
CA TRP A 801 19.86 -0.93 -9.19
C TRP A 801 19.76 0.26 -10.12
N PHE A 802 18.80 1.14 -9.91
CA PHE A 802 18.64 2.33 -10.75
C PHE A 802 19.79 3.34 -10.55
N ALA A 803 20.34 3.48 -9.34
CA ALA A 803 21.52 4.32 -9.10
C ALA A 803 22.71 3.83 -9.92
N LYS A 804 22.98 2.51 -9.92
CA LYS A 804 24.06 1.89 -10.70
C LYS A 804 23.95 2.21 -12.20
N TYR A 805 22.78 1.99 -12.81
CA TYR A 805 22.64 2.05 -14.26
C TYR A 805 22.23 3.42 -14.79
N LEU A 806 21.48 4.21 -14.03
CA LEU A 806 20.95 5.49 -14.52
C LEU A 806 21.73 6.70 -13.99
N LYS A 807 22.47 6.55 -12.89
CA LYS A 807 23.30 7.62 -12.32
C LYS A 807 24.80 7.33 -12.43
N GLY A 808 25.19 6.09 -12.70
CA GLY A 808 26.60 5.67 -12.67
C GLY A 808 27.14 5.57 -11.24
N GLU A 809 26.27 5.25 -10.27
CA GLU A 809 26.58 5.16 -8.85
C GLU A 809 26.45 3.69 -8.39
N PRO A 810 27.48 2.83 -8.61
CA PRO A 810 27.38 1.40 -8.34
C PRO A 810 27.62 1.04 -6.87
N GLU A 811 28.08 1.99 -6.02
CA GLU A 811 28.59 1.71 -4.68
C GLU A 811 27.52 1.07 -3.80
N TRP A 812 26.26 1.52 -3.90
CA TRP A 812 25.14 0.97 -3.13
C TRP A 812 24.86 -0.49 -3.53
N TRP A 813 24.80 -0.78 -4.82
CA TRP A 813 24.61 -2.13 -5.33
C TRP A 813 25.77 -3.05 -4.91
N ASN A 814 27.02 -2.58 -5.01
CA ASN A 814 28.20 -3.34 -4.66
C ASN A 814 28.29 -3.61 -3.15
N GLU A 815 27.77 -2.72 -2.30
CA GLU A 815 27.68 -2.97 -0.87
C GLU A 815 26.62 -4.04 -0.54
N LEU A 816 25.46 -4.03 -1.22
CA LEU A 816 24.41 -5.03 -1.05
C LEU A 816 24.84 -6.40 -1.60
N TYR A 817 25.55 -6.42 -2.72
CA TYR A 817 25.94 -7.62 -3.45
C TYR A 817 27.42 -7.52 -3.87
N PRO A 818 28.37 -7.69 -2.94
CA PRO A 818 29.79 -7.62 -3.27
C PRO A 818 30.14 -8.76 -4.24
N GLU A 819 30.83 -8.43 -5.34
CA GLU A 819 31.38 -9.44 -6.21
C GLU A 819 32.45 -10.23 -5.45
N ASN A 820 32.31 -11.54 -5.40
CA ASN A 820 33.35 -12.41 -4.85
C ASN A 820 34.60 -12.23 -5.73
N LYS A 821 35.62 -11.62 -5.18
CA LYS A 821 36.95 -11.51 -5.80
C LYS A 821 37.64 -12.88 -5.88
#